data_92252fa19dc6f8966277f1b8bb142e1b
#
_entry.id   92252fa19dc6f8966277f1b8bb142e1b
#
_cell.length_a   1.000
_cell.length_b   1.000
_cell.length_c   1.000
_cell.angle_alpha   90.00
_cell.angle_beta   90.00
_cell.angle_gamma   90.00
#
_symmetry.space_group_name_H-M   'P 1'
#
loop_
_entity.id
_entity.type
_entity.pdbx_description
1 polymer ?
#
loop_
_entity_poly.entity_id
_entity_poly.type
_entity_poly.pdbx_seq_one_letter_code
_entity_poly.pdbx_strand_id
1 'polypeptide(L)'
;MQRGPLLPPLYTRHPSSRFLNDFVYEIQDAEDQKMPPKAKRIPHAMTLHGDTRIDNYFWLRDDERSRPEVLDYLREENEYGRQVMATQRSLQERVLKEIIDRIPPREVSAPYSKNGYRYRQVYEPGCEYAIYQRQSVLKEEWDEWEVLLDSNQRAAQSEFYTLGGLGISPDNMIMALAEDYLSRRQYGLRLCNLQNGEWYPEVLENVSPEFAWSNDSQTLWYVRKHPTTLLPYQVWRHTVGASLRSDVLVYEEKDETFYVSLHTTTSRQFAVIYLASATTSEVRLLNTEMPDAEPVCFLPRRKDHEYSLDHYQHAFYLRSNREGKNFGLYRTHERDEQQWETLIAPRQDVMLEGFTLFTDWLVVEERQRGLTSLRQINRKTREAVGIAFDDPAYVTWLAYNPEPETSRLRYGYSSMTTPDTLFELDMDTGERRVLKQQEVKGFEASHYRSEHLWIKARDGVEVPVSLVYRREHFRKGVSPLLVYAYGSYGASEDADFSASRLSLLDRGFVFAIAHVRGGGELGQQWYEDGKFLCKKNTFNDYLDVCDALLAQGYGDPRLCYGMGGSAGGMLMGVAINERPELFHGVVAQVPFVDVLTTMLDESIPLTTGEFEEWGNPQDEEYYRYMKSYSPYDGVTAQAYPHLLVTTGLHDSQVQYWEPAKWVARLRELKTDDNLLLLCTDMDSGHGGKSGRFKSYEGVALEYAFLIGLAQGTLPGQADV
;
A
#
# COMPACT_ATOMS: atom_id res chain seq x y z
N MET A 1 4.22 2.45 5.49
CA MET A 1 4.42 0.98 5.39
C MET A 1 5.91 0.71 5.22
N GLN A 2 6.52 -0.05 6.14
CA GLN A 2 7.96 -0.34 6.05
C GLN A 2 8.21 -1.39 4.97
N ARG A 3 9.01 -1.06 3.96
CA ARG A 3 9.51 -2.03 2.99
C ARG A 3 10.70 -2.76 3.58
N GLY A 4 10.54 -4.04 3.95
CA GLY A 4 11.61 -4.93 4.40
C GLY A 4 12.20 -5.74 3.24
N PRO A 5 13.47 -6.17 3.29
CA PRO A 5 14.17 -6.85 2.21
C PRO A 5 13.99 -8.38 2.22
N LEU A 6 14.01 -9.02 1.06
CA LEU A 6 13.62 -10.41 0.79
C LEU A 6 14.58 -11.15 -0.16
N LEU A 7 14.70 -12.49 -0.06
CA LEU A 7 15.75 -13.32 -0.68
C LEU A 7 15.40 -14.69 -1.41
N PRO A 8 16.08 -15.32 -2.46
CA PRO A 8 15.78 -16.30 -3.51
C PRO A 8 16.36 -17.75 -3.61
N PRO A 9 16.16 -18.72 -4.51
CA PRO A 9 16.77 -20.00 -4.83
C PRO A 9 17.21 -20.45 -6.21
N LEU A 10 17.71 -21.67 -6.39
CA LEU A 10 18.57 -22.21 -7.43
C LEU A 10 17.88 -22.94 -8.60
N TYR A 11 18.56 -22.96 -9.71
CA TYR A 11 18.28 -23.44 -11.07
C TYR A 11 17.90 -24.91 -11.25
N THR A 12 17.09 -25.20 -12.27
CA THR A 12 17.38 -26.16 -13.32
C THR A 12 16.65 -25.84 -14.64
N ARG A 13 17.22 -26.31 -15.72
CA ARG A 13 17.12 -26.00 -17.13
C ARG A 13 15.76 -25.99 -17.81
N HIS A 14 15.66 -25.16 -18.86
CA HIS A 14 14.64 -25.00 -19.88
C HIS A 14 13.97 -26.28 -20.38
N PRO A 15 12.74 -26.16 -20.86
CA PRO A 15 12.47 -26.54 -22.23
C PRO A 15 12.00 -25.37 -23.12
N SER A 16 12.45 -25.50 -24.35
CA SER A 16 12.35 -24.67 -25.51
C SER A 16 10.93 -24.28 -25.95
N SER A 17 10.84 -23.03 -26.40
CA SER A 17 10.02 -22.57 -27.55
C SER A 17 9.02 -23.57 -28.14
N ARG A 18 7.73 -23.36 -27.88
CA ARG A 18 6.59 -23.70 -28.73
C ARG A 18 5.31 -23.19 -28.05
N PHE A 19 4.91 -21.96 -28.39
CA PHE A 19 3.54 -21.47 -28.38
C PHE A 19 3.49 -20.11 -29.05
N LEU A 20 3.84 -20.13 -30.34
CA LEU A 20 3.46 -19.13 -31.32
C LEU A 20 2.91 -19.93 -32.47
N ASN A 21 1.62 -20.18 -32.44
CA ASN A 21 0.72 -20.37 -33.58
C ASN A 21 -0.57 -21.01 -33.07
N ASP A 22 -1.64 -20.46 -33.56
CA ASP A 22 -3.02 -20.84 -33.44
C ASP A 22 -3.89 -19.96 -32.52
N PHE A 23 -4.08 -18.71 -32.94
CA PHE A 23 -5.37 -18.04 -32.86
C PHE A 23 -5.48 -17.04 -34.00
N VAL A 24 -5.70 -17.58 -35.20
CA VAL A 24 -6.38 -16.83 -36.28
C VAL A 24 -7.86 -16.83 -35.91
N TYR A 25 -8.34 -15.79 -35.26
CA TYR A 25 -9.76 -15.51 -35.25
C TYR A 25 -10.09 -14.62 -36.44
N GLU A 26 -10.99 -15.13 -37.26
CA GLU A 26 -11.63 -14.40 -38.34
C GLU A 26 -12.16 -13.05 -37.82
N ILE A 27 -11.89 -12.01 -38.59
CA ILE A 27 -12.55 -10.72 -38.46
C ILE A 27 -14.02 -10.97 -38.81
N GLN A 28 -14.85 -11.20 -37.81
CA GLN A 28 -16.29 -11.05 -37.94
C GLN A 28 -16.65 -9.58 -37.75
N ASP A 29 -17.50 -9.11 -38.65
CA ASP A 29 -17.90 -7.75 -38.82
C ASP A 29 -18.37 -7.03 -37.54
N ALA A 30 -18.03 -5.76 -37.44
CA ALA A 30 -18.33 -4.83 -36.36
C ALA A 30 -19.81 -4.42 -36.31
N GLU A 31 -20.74 -5.34 -36.01
CA GLU A 31 -22.15 -5.00 -35.83
C GLU A 31 -22.90 -5.67 -34.68
N ASP A 32 -22.25 -6.43 -33.81
CA ASP A 32 -22.85 -6.88 -32.55
C ASP A 32 -22.13 -6.24 -31.35
N GLN A 33 -22.41 -4.97 -31.07
CA GLN A 33 -22.06 -4.39 -29.76
C GLN A 33 -22.85 -5.16 -28.70
N LYS A 34 -22.16 -6.05 -27.98
CA LYS A 34 -22.77 -6.81 -26.91
C LYS A 34 -23.34 -5.85 -25.88
N MET A 35 -24.60 -6.06 -25.54
CA MET A 35 -25.25 -5.26 -24.49
C MET A 35 -24.50 -5.48 -23.15
N PRO A 36 -24.34 -4.41 -22.35
CA PRO A 36 -23.72 -4.56 -21.04
C PRO A 36 -24.47 -5.59 -20.19
N PRO A 37 -23.76 -6.38 -19.37
CA PRO A 37 -24.37 -7.39 -18.50
C PRO A 37 -25.38 -6.75 -17.53
N LYS A 38 -26.46 -7.47 -17.25
CA LYS A 38 -27.47 -7.05 -16.26
C LYS A 38 -27.56 -8.07 -15.15
N ALA A 39 -27.14 -7.68 -13.95
CA ALA A 39 -27.30 -8.51 -12.76
C ALA A 39 -28.78 -8.70 -12.42
N LYS A 40 -29.15 -9.87 -11.95
CA LYS A 40 -30.50 -10.15 -11.43
C LYS A 40 -30.82 -9.23 -10.24
N ARG A 41 -32.02 -8.74 -10.19
CA ARG A 41 -32.54 -7.97 -9.05
C ARG A 41 -33.24 -8.92 -8.08
N ILE A 42 -32.64 -9.13 -6.91
CA ILE A 42 -33.19 -9.96 -5.82
C ILE A 42 -33.23 -9.08 -4.58
N PRO A 43 -34.40 -8.47 -4.26
CA PRO A 43 -34.48 -7.55 -3.13
C PRO A 43 -34.09 -8.20 -1.81
N HIS A 44 -33.20 -7.57 -1.08
CA HIS A 44 -32.78 -7.94 0.26
C HIS A 44 -32.96 -6.73 1.18
N ALA A 45 -33.86 -6.85 2.15
CA ALA A 45 -34.18 -5.77 3.07
C ALA A 45 -33.32 -5.84 4.34
N MET A 46 -32.72 -4.71 4.69
CA MET A 46 -31.93 -4.55 5.93
C MET A 46 -32.49 -3.36 6.71
N THR A 47 -32.96 -3.58 7.91
CA THR A 47 -33.58 -2.55 8.75
C THR A 47 -32.76 -2.32 10.02
N LEU A 48 -32.38 -1.07 10.26
CA LEU A 48 -31.70 -0.63 11.47
C LEU A 48 -32.05 0.83 11.75
N HIS A 49 -32.18 1.22 13.02
CA HIS A 49 -32.54 2.59 13.46
C HIS A 49 -33.80 3.13 12.79
N GLY A 50 -34.80 2.26 12.52
CA GLY A 50 -36.02 2.65 11.84
C GLY A 50 -35.90 2.94 10.34
N ASP A 51 -34.71 2.75 9.76
CA ASP A 51 -34.42 2.89 8.35
C ASP A 51 -34.31 1.52 7.66
N THR A 52 -34.94 1.35 6.52
CA THR A 52 -34.89 0.13 5.72
C THR A 52 -34.16 0.36 4.41
N ARG A 53 -33.04 -0.32 4.21
CA ARG A 53 -32.27 -0.34 2.97
C ARG A 53 -32.68 -1.56 2.15
N ILE A 54 -32.98 -1.36 0.88
CA ILE A 54 -33.26 -2.46 -0.06
C ILE A 54 -32.04 -2.61 -0.98
N ASP A 55 -31.40 -3.76 -0.89
CA ASP A 55 -30.24 -4.12 -1.70
C ASP A 55 -30.64 -5.20 -2.72
N ASN A 56 -30.78 -4.82 -3.97
CA ASN A 56 -31.16 -5.73 -5.05
C ASN A 56 -30.02 -6.65 -5.50
N TYR A 57 -28.79 -6.39 -5.07
CA TYR A 57 -27.57 -7.06 -5.52
C TYR A 57 -26.81 -7.74 -4.39
N PHE A 58 -27.41 -7.84 -3.20
CA PHE A 58 -26.82 -8.54 -2.05
C PHE A 58 -26.39 -9.99 -2.38
N TRP A 59 -27.12 -10.65 -3.30
CA TRP A 59 -26.83 -12.01 -3.74
C TRP A 59 -25.43 -12.18 -4.40
N LEU A 60 -24.80 -11.09 -4.87
CA LEU A 60 -23.43 -11.11 -5.39
C LEU A 60 -22.38 -11.39 -4.31
N ARG A 61 -22.72 -11.23 -3.05
CA ARG A 61 -21.85 -11.63 -1.95
C ARG A 61 -21.78 -13.15 -1.85
N ASP A 62 -20.57 -13.66 -2.01
CA ASP A 62 -20.24 -15.07 -1.82
C ASP A 62 -18.87 -15.15 -1.13
N ASP A 63 -18.89 -15.31 0.18
CA ASP A 63 -17.68 -15.31 1.00
C ASP A 63 -16.77 -16.51 0.69
N GLU A 64 -17.35 -17.62 0.18
CA GLU A 64 -16.61 -18.81 -0.26
C GLU A 64 -16.06 -18.69 -1.70
N ARG A 65 -16.53 -17.72 -2.47
CA ARG A 65 -16.09 -17.46 -3.86
C ARG A 65 -16.25 -18.68 -4.78
N SER A 66 -17.32 -19.43 -4.61
CA SER A 66 -17.53 -20.72 -5.28
C SER A 66 -18.86 -20.84 -6.02
N ARG A 67 -19.80 -19.94 -5.81
CA ARG A 67 -21.13 -19.99 -6.43
C ARG A 67 -21.04 -19.69 -7.93
N PRO A 68 -21.43 -20.63 -8.80
CA PRO A 68 -21.31 -20.47 -10.25
C PRO A 68 -21.99 -19.21 -10.79
N GLU A 69 -23.20 -18.89 -10.32
CA GLU A 69 -23.94 -17.71 -10.80
C GLU A 69 -23.25 -16.39 -10.52
N VAL A 70 -22.50 -16.29 -9.41
CA VAL A 70 -21.70 -15.10 -9.06
C VAL A 70 -20.46 -15.02 -9.94
N LEU A 71 -19.74 -16.14 -10.05
CA LEU A 71 -18.52 -16.20 -10.85
C LEU A 71 -18.83 -15.97 -12.34
N ASP A 72 -19.94 -16.49 -12.84
CA ASP A 72 -20.35 -16.31 -14.22
C ASP A 72 -20.72 -14.84 -14.51
N TYR A 73 -21.42 -14.18 -13.59
CA TYR A 73 -21.69 -12.75 -13.72
C TYR A 73 -20.40 -11.92 -13.77
N LEU A 74 -19.42 -12.20 -12.92
CA LEU A 74 -18.12 -11.52 -12.96
C LEU A 74 -17.38 -11.76 -14.27
N ARG A 75 -17.44 -12.98 -14.81
CA ARG A 75 -16.84 -13.30 -16.12
C ARG A 75 -17.57 -12.59 -17.27
N GLU A 76 -18.90 -12.46 -17.20
CA GLU A 76 -19.66 -11.69 -18.20
C GLU A 76 -19.26 -10.22 -18.22
N GLU A 77 -19.07 -9.59 -17.05
CA GLU A 77 -18.55 -8.23 -16.95
C GLU A 77 -17.12 -8.11 -17.53
N ASN A 78 -16.25 -9.07 -17.20
CA ASN A 78 -14.90 -9.13 -17.77
C ASN A 78 -14.92 -9.24 -19.30
N GLU A 79 -15.81 -10.07 -19.85
CA GLU A 79 -15.93 -10.25 -21.29
C GLU A 79 -16.45 -8.99 -21.97
N TYR A 80 -17.45 -8.34 -21.37
CA TYR A 80 -17.95 -7.05 -21.85
C TYR A 80 -16.82 -6.00 -21.86
N GLY A 81 -16.08 -5.87 -20.77
CA GLY A 81 -14.93 -4.96 -20.68
C GLY A 81 -13.87 -5.22 -21.74
N ARG A 82 -13.53 -6.49 -21.99
CA ARG A 82 -12.57 -6.88 -23.05
C ARG A 82 -13.08 -6.48 -24.45
N GLN A 83 -14.36 -6.65 -24.72
CA GLN A 83 -14.95 -6.26 -26.00
C GLN A 83 -14.95 -4.75 -26.21
N VAL A 84 -15.32 -3.96 -25.19
CA VAL A 84 -15.25 -2.50 -25.24
C VAL A 84 -13.82 -2.03 -25.46
N MET A 85 -12.87 -2.60 -24.72
CA MET A 85 -11.47 -2.23 -24.81
C MET A 85 -10.73 -2.84 -26.02
N ALA A 86 -11.38 -3.66 -26.83
CA ALA A 86 -10.77 -4.29 -28.01
C ALA A 86 -10.20 -3.25 -28.99
N THR A 87 -10.87 -2.11 -29.17
CA THR A 87 -10.38 -1.00 -30.01
C THR A 87 -9.12 -0.35 -29.46
N GLN A 88 -8.85 -0.51 -28.18
CA GLN A 88 -7.68 0.03 -27.48
C GLN A 88 -6.58 -1.00 -27.25
N ARG A 89 -6.75 -2.23 -27.72
CA ARG A 89 -5.80 -3.33 -27.46
C ARG A 89 -4.38 -2.99 -27.90
N SER A 90 -4.20 -2.45 -29.09
CA SER A 90 -2.88 -2.02 -29.60
C SER A 90 -2.28 -0.90 -28.76
N LEU A 91 -3.08 0.02 -28.24
CA LEU A 91 -2.63 1.06 -27.33
C LEU A 91 -2.22 0.47 -25.99
N GLN A 92 -3.02 -0.41 -25.42
CA GLN A 92 -2.74 -1.08 -24.16
C GLN A 92 -1.43 -1.88 -24.22
N GLU A 93 -1.25 -2.69 -25.27
CA GLU A 93 -0.01 -3.46 -25.50
C GLU A 93 1.21 -2.54 -25.66
N ARG A 94 1.04 -1.42 -26.36
CA ARG A 94 2.12 -0.42 -26.53
C ARG A 94 2.47 0.25 -25.20
N VAL A 95 1.49 0.67 -24.41
CA VAL A 95 1.71 1.26 -23.08
C VAL A 95 2.41 0.27 -22.16
N LEU A 96 1.97 -0.99 -22.13
CA LEU A 96 2.62 -2.04 -21.36
C LEU A 96 4.09 -2.22 -21.78
N LYS A 97 4.32 -2.28 -23.08
CA LYS A 97 5.69 -2.38 -23.62
C LYS A 97 6.55 -1.18 -23.25
N GLU A 98 6.03 0.04 -23.35
CA GLU A 98 6.74 1.26 -22.93
C GLU A 98 7.15 1.20 -21.45
N ILE A 99 6.26 0.74 -20.58
CA ILE A 99 6.52 0.61 -19.15
C ILE A 99 7.64 -0.42 -18.91
N ILE A 100 7.53 -1.58 -19.54
CA ILE A 100 8.51 -2.67 -19.39
C ILE A 100 9.88 -2.25 -19.97
N ASP A 101 9.90 -1.58 -21.12
CA ASP A 101 11.14 -1.15 -21.77
C ASP A 101 11.95 -0.13 -20.94
N ARG A 102 11.29 0.60 -20.02
CA ARG A 102 11.96 1.51 -19.09
C ARG A 102 12.67 0.79 -17.95
N ILE A 103 12.34 -0.47 -17.70
CA ILE A 103 12.88 -1.27 -16.61
C ILE A 103 14.12 -2.03 -17.11
N PRO A 104 15.27 -1.96 -16.40
CA PRO A 104 16.44 -2.70 -16.82
C PRO A 104 16.16 -4.20 -16.82
N PRO A 105 16.59 -4.97 -17.85
CA PRO A 105 16.37 -6.41 -17.92
C PRO A 105 16.95 -7.15 -16.71
N ARG A 106 18.14 -6.73 -16.27
CA ARG A 106 18.79 -7.23 -15.06
C ARG A 106 18.94 -6.08 -14.07
N GLU A 107 18.58 -6.34 -12.83
CA GLU A 107 18.67 -5.34 -11.76
C GLU A 107 19.22 -5.98 -10.49
N VAL A 108 20.15 -5.28 -9.84
CA VAL A 108 20.77 -5.69 -8.58
C VAL A 108 20.60 -4.57 -7.57
N SER A 109 20.09 -4.88 -6.38
CA SER A 109 19.96 -3.92 -5.30
C SER A 109 21.31 -3.54 -4.71
N ALA A 110 21.41 -2.40 -4.07
CA ALA A 110 22.57 -2.08 -3.24
C ALA A 110 22.66 -3.07 -2.08
N PRO A 111 23.81 -3.73 -1.86
CA PRO A 111 23.96 -4.65 -0.74
C PRO A 111 23.86 -3.92 0.62
N TYR A 112 23.33 -4.59 1.61
CA TYR A 112 23.39 -4.14 3.01
C TYR A 112 24.03 -5.21 3.89
N SER A 113 24.70 -4.78 4.95
CA SER A 113 25.35 -5.70 5.92
C SER A 113 24.46 -5.93 7.13
N LYS A 114 24.39 -7.17 7.56
CA LYS A 114 23.71 -7.58 8.79
C LYS A 114 24.34 -8.85 9.34
N ASN A 115 24.71 -8.81 10.61
CA ASN A 115 25.16 -9.98 11.35
C ASN A 115 26.24 -10.81 10.61
N GLY A 116 27.27 -10.14 10.09
CA GLY A 116 28.42 -10.76 9.42
C GLY A 116 28.21 -11.16 7.96
N TYR A 117 27.07 -10.85 7.37
CA TYR A 117 26.76 -11.10 5.97
C TYR A 117 26.34 -9.83 5.25
N ARG A 118 26.65 -9.75 3.97
CA ARG A 118 26.06 -8.82 3.01
C ARG A 118 24.89 -9.49 2.32
N TYR A 119 23.81 -8.75 2.07
CA TYR A 119 22.58 -9.23 1.44
C TYR A 119 22.23 -8.37 0.23
N ARG A 120 21.76 -8.98 -0.84
CA ARG A 120 21.26 -8.29 -2.04
C ARG A 120 20.11 -9.03 -2.71
N GLN A 121 19.36 -8.33 -3.54
CA GLN A 121 18.34 -8.87 -4.44
C GLN A 121 18.81 -8.76 -5.88
N VAL A 122 18.48 -9.75 -6.70
CA VAL A 122 18.81 -9.78 -8.13
C VAL A 122 17.57 -10.14 -8.92
N TYR A 123 17.22 -9.35 -9.91
CA TYR A 123 16.28 -9.72 -10.97
C TYR A 123 17.07 -10.13 -12.21
N GLU A 124 16.92 -11.37 -12.63
CA GLU A 124 17.52 -11.84 -13.87
C GLU A 124 16.61 -11.55 -15.07
N PRO A 125 17.15 -11.42 -16.30
CA PRO A 125 16.37 -11.13 -17.48
C PRO A 125 15.22 -12.13 -17.70
N GLY A 126 14.01 -11.62 -17.92
CA GLY A 126 12.82 -12.43 -18.16
C GLY A 126 12.19 -13.06 -16.90
N CYS A 127 12.73 -12.77 -15.71
CA CYS A 127 12.19 -13.25 -14.45
C CYS A 127 11.24 -12.23 -13.83
N GLU A 128 10.12 -12.71 -13.31
CA GLU A 128 9.10 -11.88 -12.65
C GLU A 128 9.41 -11.60 -11.19
N TYR A 129 10.23 -12.43 -10.55
CA TYR A 129 10.49 -12.36 -9.12
C TYR A 129 11.97 -12.25 -8.82
N ALA A 130 12.26 -11.70 -7.66
CA ALA A 130 13.62 -11.44 -7.24
C ALA A 130 14.39 -12.73 -6.88
N ILE A 131 15.69 -12.65 -7.06
CA ILE A 131 16.76 -13.51 -6.57
C ILE A 131 17.43 -12.83 -5.35
N TYR A 132 17.51 -13.49 -4.14
CA TYR A 132 18.06 -12.99 -2.86
C TYR A 132 19.30 -13.77 -2.46
N GLN A 133 20.36 -13.11 -2.31
CA GLN A 133 21.68 -13.70 -2.11
C GLN A 133 22.33 -13.12 -0.86
N ARG A 134 23.18 -13.89 -0.25
CA ARG A 134 24.08 -13.38 0.80
C ARG A 134 25.54 -13.74 0.51
N GLN A 135 26.43 -13.00 1.14
CA GLN A 135 27.86 -13.22 1.06
C GLN A 135 28.46 -12.85 2.41
N SER A 136 29.38 -13.67 2.94
CA SER A 136 30.11 -13.29 4.15
C SER A 136 30.86 -11.97 3.94
N VAL A 137 30.84 -11.08 4.93
CA VAL A 137 31.59 -9.82 4.88
C VAL A 137 33.11 -10.03 4.80
N LEU A 138 33.59 -11.25 5.09
CA LEU A 138 35.01 -11.62 4.99
C LEU A 138 35.44 -11.94 3.55
N LYS A 139 34.49 -12.08 2.62
CA LYS A 139 34.77 -12.28 1.19
C LYS A 139 34.86 -10.94 0.47
N GLU A 140 35.56 -10.92 -0.66
CA GLU A 140 35.57 -9.75 -1.56
C GLU A 140 34.23 -9.66 -2.33
N GLU A 141 33.86 -8.46 -2.76
CA GLU A 141 32.56 -8.22 -3.43
C GLU A 141 32.38 -9.00 -4.75
N TRP A 142 33.49 -9.32 -5.43
CA TRP A 142 33.49 -10.10 -6.68
C TRP A 142 33.47 -11.63 -6.46
N ASP A 143 33.60 -12.10 -5.22
CA ASP A 143 33.48 -13.51 -4.91
C ASP A 143 32.04 -14.02 -5.09
N GLU A 144 31.89 -15.34 -5.10
CA GLU A 144 30.59 -15.97 -5.28
C GLU A 144 29.60 -15.61 -4.15
N TRP A 145 28.39 -15.31 -4.54
CA TRP A 145 27.26 -15.04 -3.66
C TRP A 145 26.46 -16.34 -3.44
N GLU A 146 26.26 -16.68 -2.20
CA GLU A 146 25.36 -17.77 -1.78
C GLU A 146 23.93 -17.37 -2.11
N VAL A 147 23.25 -18.22 -2.85
CA VAL A 147 21.83 -18.04 -3.08
C VAL A 147 21.05 -18.61 -1.91
N LEU A 148 20.16 -17.86 -1.35
CA LEU A 148 19.33 -18.28 -0.22
C LEU A 148 17.92 -18.70 -0.65
N LEU A 149 17.32 -18.05 -1.59
CA LEU A 149 15.95 -18.34 -2.06
C LEU A 149 15.71 -17.84 -3.50
N ASP A 150 15.08 -18.53 -4.53
CA ASP A 150 14.51 -18.03 -5.80
C ASP A 150 13.00 -17.95 -5.75
N SER A 151 12.46 -16.80 -5.71
CA SER A 151 11.02 -16.63 -5.74
C SER A 151 10.39 -17.10 -7.05
N ASN A 152 11.16 -17.18 -8.13
CA ASN A 152 10.65 -17.67 -9.42
C ASN A 152 10.28 -19.14 -9.36
N GLN A 153 11.08 -19.98 -8.68
CA GLN A 153 10.76 -21.41 -8.50
C GLN A 153 9.57 -21.58 -7.56
N ARG A 154 9.50 -20.75 -6.51
CA ARG A 154 8.36 -20.77 -5.57
C ARG A 154 7.07 -20.37 -6.27
N ALA A 155 7.10 -19.35 -7.11
CA ALA A 155 5.96 -18.84 -7.85
C ALA A 155 5.48 -19.75 -8.98
N ALA A 156 6.31 -20.68 -9.46
CA ALA A 156 6.01 -21.50 -10.64
C ALA A 156 4.77 -22.41 -10.50
N GLN A 157 4.25 -22.57 -9.30
CA GLN A 157 3.12 -23.46 -9.00
C GLN A 157 1.80 -22.70 -8.81
N SER A 158 1.78 -21.36 -8.95
CA SER A 158 0.61 -20.53 -8.67
C SER A 158 0.54 -19.35 -9.62
N GLU A 159 -0.67 -18.88 -9.90
CA GLU A 159 -0.88 -17.64 -10.66
C GLU A 159 -0.51 -16.38 -9.86
N PHE A 160 -0.55 -16.47 -8.54
CA PHE A 160 -0.14 -15.40 -7.63
C PHE A 160 0.93 -15.91 -6.66
N TYR A 161 1.92 -15.06 -6.38
CA TYR A 161 2.93 -15.31 -5.36
C TYR A 161 3.41 -14.01 -4.73
N THR A 162 3.44 -13.98 -3.42
CA THR A 162 4.09 -12.90 -2.66
C THR A 162 4.89 -13.49 -1.51
N LEU A 163 6.13 -13.07 -1.39
CA LEU A 163 6.95 -13.28 -0.21
C LEU A 163 6.71 -12.09 0.74
N GLY A 164 6.00 -12.36 1.83
CA GLY A 164 5.60 -11.33 2.81
C GLY A 164 6.66 -11.06 3.89
N GLY A 165 7.47 -12.06 4.20
CA GLY A 165 8.51 -11.95 5.21
C GLY A 165 9.64 -12.94 4.99
N LEU A 166 10.85 -12.52 5.36
CA LEU A 166 12.02 -13.38 5.42
C LEU A 166 12.95 -12.92 6.54
N GLY A 167 13.47 -13.84 7.29
CA GLY A 167 14.45 -13.58 8.32
C GLY A 167 15.39 -14.75 8.51
N ILE A 168 16.60 -14.43 8.90
CA ILE A 168 17.65 -15.41 9.20
C ILE A 168 17.84 -15.47 10.73
N SER A 169 17.99 -16.66 11.27
CA SER A 169 18.26 -16.86 12.70
C SER A 169 19.54 -16.16 13.15
N PRO A 170 19.67 -15.81 14.43
CA PRO A 170 20.86 -15.11 14.94
C PRO A 170 22.18 -15.82 14.68
N ASP A 171 22.20 -17.16 14.64
CA ASP A 171 23.37 -17.97 14.30
C ASP A 171 23.64 -18.10 12.80
N ASN A 172 22.82 -17.48 11.93
CA ASN A 172 22.88 -17.54 10.48
C ASN A 172 22.60 -18.92 9.85
N MET A 173 22.04 -19.88 10.60
CA MET A 173 21.88 -21.26 10.16
C MET A 173 20.49 -21.60 9.63
N ILE A 174 19.47 -20.83 10.00
CA ILE A 174 18.08 -21.12 9.66
C ILE A 174 17.46 -19.91 8.98
N MET A 175 16.77 -20.15 7.88
CA MET A 175 15.95 -19.17 7.18
C MET A 175 14.48 -19.44 7.49
N ALA A 176 13.75 -18.39 7.87
CA ALA A 176 12.29 -18.39 7.96
C ALA A 176 11.70 -17.52 6.86
N LEU A 177 10.63 -17.97 6.22
CA LEU A 177 9.94 -17.19 5.22
C LEU A 177 8.42 -17.37 5.28
N ALA A 178 7.70 -16.30 5.01
CA ALA A 178 6.25 -16.26 4.97
C ALA A 178 5.77 -15.95 3.55
N GLU A 179 4.96 -16.85 2.98
CA GLU A 179 4.54 -16.82 1.58
C GLU A 179 3.01 -16.80 1.47
N ASP A 180 2.48 -15.99 0.54
CA ASP A 180 1.06 -15.97 0.17
C ASP A 180 0.92 -16.36 -1.31
N TYR A 181 0.13 -17.40 -1.59
CA TYR A 181 -0.13 -17.92 -2.92
C TYR A 181 -1.53 -17.57 -3.46
N LEU A 182 -2.34 -16.84 -2.68
CA LEU A 182 -3.73 -16.54 -3.04
C LEU A 182 -4.08 -15.04 -3.01
N SER A 183 -3.16 -14.19 -2.59
CA SER A 183 -3.40 -12.75 -2.42
C SER A 183 -4.44 -12.39 -1.36
N ARG A 184 -4.58 -13.22 -0.33
CA ARG A 184 -5.48 -12.98 0.80
C ARG A 184 -4.78 -12.51 2.07
N ARG A 185 -3.45 -12.32 2.02
CA ARG A 185 -2.63 -12.01 3.18
C ARG A 185 -2.73 -13.06 4.30
N GLN A 186 -3.01 -14.28 3.91
CA GLN A 186 -2.91 -15.47 4.75
C GLN A 186 -1.64 -16.21 4.37
N TYR A 187 -0.60 -16.00 5.17
CA TYR A 187 0.73 -16.52 4.85
C TYR A 187 0.92 -17.92 5.43
N GLY A 188 1.72 -18.72 4.74
CA GLY A 188 2.33 -19.94 5.26
C GLY A 188 3.78 -19.66 5.63
N LEU A 189 4.16 -19.88 6.89
CA LEU A 189 5.53 -19.69 7.35
C LEU A 189 6.26 -21.02 7.33
N ARG A 190 7.45 -21.02 6.70
CA ARG A 190 8.33 -22.20 6.54
C ARG A 190 9.73 -21.91 7.01
N LEU A 191 10.41 -22.99 7.44
CA LEU A 191 11.80 -22.94 7.89
C LEU A 191 12.69 -23.78 6.97
N CYS A 192 13.91 -23.31 6.72
CA CYS A 192 14.93 -24.01 5.94
C CYS A 192 16.26 -23.99 6.68
N ASN A 193 16.91 -25.14 6.78
CA ASN A 193 18.27 -25.25 7.29
C ASN A 193 19.24 -24.85 6.18
N LEU A 194 20.00 -23.77 6.39
CA LEU A 194 20.90 -23.22 5.38
C LEU A 194 22.23 -23.98 5.24
N GLN A 195 22.55 -24.88 6.18
CA GLN A 195 23.76 -25.69 6.09
C GLN A 195 23.63 -26.83 5.07
N ASN A 196 22.44 -27.43 4.98
CA ASN A 196 22.19 -28.57 4.10
C ASN A 196 21.12 -28.30 3.03
N GLY A 197 20.44 -27.15 3.09
CA GLY A 197 19.37 -26.77 2.16
C GLY A 197 18.04 -27.49 2.38
N GLU A 198 17.89 -28.23 3.47
CA GLU A 198 16.68 -28.99 3.77
C GLU A 198 15.59 -28.13 4.41
N TRP A 199 14.36 -28.30 3.94
CA TRP A 199 13.19 -27.67 4.52
C TRP A 199 12.68 -28.51 5.70
N TYR A 200 12.34 -27.83 6.79
CA TYR A 200 11.58 -28.45 7.85
C TYR A 200 10.17 -28.80 7.34
N PRO A 201 9.60 -29.94 7.76
CA PRO A 201 8.32 -30.41 7.22
C PRO A 201 7.12 -29.59 7.67
N GLU A 202 7.23 -28.88 8.78
CA GLU A 202 6.14 -28.08 9.34
C GLU A 202 5.91 -26.80 8.54
N VAL A 203 4.62 -26.48 8.36
CA VAL A 203 4.16 -25.21 7.78
C VAL A 203 3.19 -24.56 8.76
N LEU A 204 3.52 -23.37 9.22
CA LEU A 204 2.64 -22.59 10.06
C LEU A 204 1.66 -21.81 9.16
N GLU A 205 0.44 -22.32 9.09
CA GLU A 205 -0.60 -21.80 8.19
C GLU A 205 -1.37 -20.63 8.82
N ASN A 206 -1.93 -19.78 7.97
CA ASN A 206 -2.79 -18.66 8.34
C ASN A 206 -2.13 -17.70 9.34
N VAL A 207 -0.91 -17.29 9.02
CA VAL A 207 -0.11 -16.39 9.86
C VAL A 207 0.11 -15.03 9.17
N SER A 208 0.50 -14.03 9.97
CA SER A 208 1.04 -12.77 9.46
C SER A 208 2.45 -12.97 8.91
N PRO A 209 2.95 -12.06 8.07
CA PRO A 209 4.30 -12.19 7.51
C PRO A 209 5.41 -11.87 8.52
N GLU A 210 5.08 -11.22 9.64
CA GLU A 210 6.04 -10.85 10.69
C GLU A 210 6.30 -12.01 11.64
N PHE A 211 7.55 -12.15 12.05
CA PHE A 211 7.99 -13.08 13.06
C PHE A 211 9.27 -12.55 13.75
N ALA A 212 9.63 -13.13 14.88
CA ALA A 212 10.82 -12.75 15.62
C ALA A 212 11.58 -13.98 16.14
N TRP A 213 12.89 -13.93 16.04
CA TRP A 213 13.78 -14.97 16.57
C TRP A 213 14.18 -14.70 18.02
N SER A 214 14.26 -15.75 18.84
CA SER A 214 15.03 -15.69 20.08
C SER A 214 16.53 -15.80 19.79
N ASN A 215 17.36 -15.34 20.71
CA ASN A 215 18.83 -15.36 20.52
C ASN A 215 19.43 -16.77 20.54
N ASP A 216 18.67 -17.78 21.01
CA ASP A 216 19.09 -19.18 20.95
C ASP A 216 19.03 -19.79 19.55
N SER A 217 18.44 -19.09 18.58
CA SER A 217 18.20 -19.55 17.19
C SER A 217 17.33 -20.81 17.07
N GLN A 218 16.70 -21.23 18.17
CA GLN A 218 15.86 -22.43 18.22
C GLN A 218 14.38 -22.10 18.42
N THR A 219 14.08 -20.88 18.78
CA THR A 219 12.72 -20.43 19.09
C THR A 219 12.31 -19.27 18.18
N LEU A 220 11.11 -19.37 17.62
CA LEU A 220 10.51 -18.38 16.76
C LEU A 220 9.15 -17.98 17.31
N TRP A 221 8.89 -16.68 17.46
CA TRP A 221 7.55 -16.15 17.69
C TRP A 221 6.92 -15.76 16.38
N TYR A 222 5.62 -16.07 16.25
CA TYR A 222 4.83 -15.74 15.06
C TYR A 222 3.42 -15.31 15.43
N VAL A 223 2.73 -14.66 14.49
CA VAL A 223 1.37 -14.14 14.70
C VAL A 223 0.38 -14.96 13.88
N ARG A 224 -0.60 -15.55 14.56
CA ARG A 224 -1.71 -16.26 13.92
C ARG A 224 -2.87 -15.32 13.67
N LYS A 225 -3.51 -15.49 12.52
CA LYS A 225 -4.70 -14.75 12.14
C LYS A 225 -5.98 -15.52 12.47
N HIS A 226 -7.04 -14.77 12.76
CA HIS A 226 -8.37 -15.36 12.93
C HIS A 226 -8.82 -15.96 11.58
N PRO A 227 -9.38 -17.20 11.56
CA PRO A 227 -9.69 -17.90 10.32
C PRO A 227 -10.76 -17.23 9.45
N THR A 228 -11.69 -16.49 10.05
CA THR A 228 -12.79 -15.80 9.35
C THR A 228 -12.48 -14.33 9.11
N THR A 229 -12.18 -13.57 10.17
CA THR A 229 -11.98 -12.13 10.09
C THR A 229 -10.58 -11.74 9.60
N LEU A 230 -9.65 -12.71 9.52
CA LEU A 230 -8.25 -12.53 9.16
C LEU A 230 -7.49 -11.54 10.07
N LEU A 231 -8.07 -11.19 11.20
CA LEU A 231 -7.44 -10.33 12.20
C LEU A 231 -6.21 -11.02 12.78
N PRO A 232 -5.01 -10.39 12.77
CA PRO A 232 -3.87 -10.89 13.52
C PRO A 232 -4.13 -10.68 15.01
N TYR A 233 -4.23 -11.77 15.79
CA TYR A 233 -4.73 -11.68 17.15
C TYR A 233 -4.01 -12.53 18.19
N GLN A 234 -3.20 -13.52 17.79
CA GLN A 234 -2.47 -14.39 18.70
C GLN A 234 -0.98 -14.41 18.38
N VAL A 235 -0.15 -14.37 19.43
CA VAL A 235 1.28 -14.64 19.33
C VAL A 235 1.55 -16.05 19.84
N TRP A 236 2.22 -16.85 19.05
CA TRP A 236 2.63 -18.22 19.36
C TRP A 236 4.14 -18.35 19.34
N ARG A 237 4.64 -19.33 20.06
CA ARG A 237 6.03 -19.71 20.11
C ARG A 237 6.20 -21.12 19.51
N HIS A 238 7.08 -21.22 18.50
CA HIS A 238 7.45 -22.46 17.84
C HIS A 238 8.89 -22.81 18.12
N THR A 239 9.18 -24.08 18.44
CA THR A 239 10.55 -24.60 18.54
C THR A 239 10.92 -25.25 17.21
N VAL A 240 12.06 -24.83 16.63
CA VAL A 240 12.54 -25.33 15.35
C VAL A 240 12.63 -26.85 15.32
N GLY A 241 12.02 -27.48 14.31
CA GLY A 241 12.00 -28.94 14.15
C GLY A 241 11.07 -29.70 15.09
N ALA A 242 10.34 -29.00 15.96
CA ALA A 242 9.32 -29.62 16.81
C ALA A 242 7.96 -29.65 16.09
N SER A 243 7.11 -30.59 16.52
CA SER A 243 5.73 -30.66 16.02
C SER A 243 4.95 -29.38 16.36
N LEU A 244 4.10 -28.91 15.43
CA LEU A 244 3.19 -27.78 15.65
C LEU A 244 2.25 -27.97 16.85
N ARG A 245 2.01 -29.23 17.26
CA ARG A 245 1.19 -29.52 18.46
C ARG A 245 1.87 -29.12 19.76
N SER A 246 3.18 -28.90 19.72
CA SER A 246 3.95 -28.42 20.87
C SER A 246 4.07 -26.89 20.95
N ASP A 247 3.52 -26.18 19.95
CA ASP A 247 3.53 -24.73 19.95
C ASP A 247 2.76 -24.18 21.14
N VAL A 248 3.26 -23.09 21.70
CA VAL A 248 2.72 -22.47 22.91
C VAL A 248 2.10 -21.12 22.58
N LEU A 249 0.84 -20.93 22.98
CA LEU A 249 0.19 -19.62 22.95
C LEU A 249 0.85 -18.70 23.97
N VAL A 250 1.43 -17.59 23.51
CA VAL A 250 2.15 -16.61 24.34
C VAL A 250 1.27 -15.44 24.72
N TYR A 251 0.46 -14.97 23.76
CA TYR A 251 -0.43 -13.84 23.96
C TYR A 251 -1.66 -13.95 23.06
N GLU A 252 -2.81 -13.56 23.57
CA GLU A 252 -4.04 -13.43 22.77
C GLU A 252 -4.66 -12.05 22.98
N GLU A 253 -4.87 -11.33 21.90
CA GLU A 253 -5.61 -10.06 21.89
C GLU A 253 -7.11 -10.35 21.76
N LYS A 254 -7.88 -9.91 22.73
CA LYS A 254 -9.33 -10.13 22.79
C LYS A 254 -10.14 -8.95 22.30
N ASP A 255 -9.53 -7.78 22.22
CA ASP A 255 -10.15 -6.59 21.65
C ASP A 255 -9.98 -6.62 20.13
N GLU A 256 -11.07 -6.88 19.42
CA GLU A 256 -11.08 -7.05 17.96
C GLU A 256 -10.82 -5.74 17.20
N THR A 257 -10.67 -4.61 17.88
CA THR A 257 -10.25 -3.33 17.29
C THR A 257 -8.72 -3.21 17.20
N PHE A 258 -7.98 -4.13 17.85
CA PHE A 258 -6.50 -4.13 17.88
C PHE A 258 -5.91 -5.16 16.93
N TYR A 259 -4.84 -4.75 16.26
CA TYR A 259 -3.99 -5.60 15.42
C TYR A 259 -2.72 -5.97 16.17
N VAL A 260 -2.31 -7.21 16.05
CA VAL A 260 -1.07 -7.73 16.65
C VAL A 260 0.03 -7.81 15.61
N SER A 261 1.21 -7.28 15.91
CA SER A 261 2.40 -7.44 15.09
C SER A 261 3.63 -7.74 15.94
N LEU A 262 4.70 -8.21 15.29
CA LEU A 262 5.98 -8.55 15.91
C LEU A 262 7.14 -7.84 15.22
N HIS A 263 8.10 -7.37 16.00
CA HIS A 263 9.41 -6.93 15.51
C HIS A 263 10.48 -7.11 16.60
N THR A 264 11.74 -6.95 16.24
CA THR A 264 12.87 -7.06 17.17
C THR A 264 13.49 -5.68 17.39
N THR A 265 13.87 -5.34 18.62
CA THR A 265 14.54 -4.08 18.94
C THR A 265 15.94 -4.01 18.34
N THR A 266 16.45 -2.78 18.16
CA THR A 266 17.83 -2.54 17.67
C THR A 266 18.88 -3.25 18.52
N SER A 267 18.69 -3.33 19.84
CA SER A 267 19.56 -4.08 20.75
C SER A 267 19.54 -5.60 20.58
N ARG A 268 18.51 -6.13 19.91
CA ARG A 268 18.21 -7.58 19.82
C ARG A 268 17.91 -8.25 21.18
N GLN A 269 17.73 -7.48 22.25
CA GLN A 269 17.41 -8.01 23.57
C GLN A 269 15.93 -8.29 23.76
N PHE A 270 15.09 -7.65 22.95
CA PHE A 270 13.64 -7.84 23.02
C PHE A 270 13.04 -8.09 21.65
N ALA A 271 12.09 -9.01 21.59
CA ALA A 271 11.05 -9.02 20.59
C ALA A 271 9.85 -8.23 21.12
N VAL A 272 9.24 -7.43 20.29
CA VAL A 272 8.14 -6.54 20.63
C VAL A 272 6.85 -7.10 20.09
N ILE A 273 5.89 -7.35 20.98
CA ILE A 273 4.47 -7.52 20.60
C ILE A 273 3.87 -6.13 20.55
N TYR A 274 3.57 -5.65 19.34
CA TYR A 274 2.97 -4.36 19.14
C TYR A 274 1.47 -4.52 18.89
N LEU A 275 0.66 -3.90 19.73
CA LEU A 275 -0.79 -3.97 19.73
C LEU A 275 -1.31 -2.58 19.38
N ALA A 276 -2.00 -2.42 18.26
CA ALA A 276 -2.46 -1.12 17.82
C ALA A 276 -3.86 -1.15 17.24
N SER A 277 -4.69 -0.20 17.66
CA SER A 277 -5.87 0.26 16.95
C SER A 277 -5.54 1.51 16.13
N ALA A 278 -6.54 2.15 15.53
CA ALA A 278 -6.33 3.40 14.79
C ALA A 278 -5.88 4.57 15.68
N THR A 279 -6.19 4.53 16.99
CA THR A 279 -5.95 5.64 17.92
C THR A 279 -5.15 5.28 19.17
N THR A 280 -4.92 4.01 19.42
CA THR A 280 -4.37 3.53 20.70
C THR A 280 -3.36 2.42 20.45
N SER A 281 -2.28 2.38 21.23
CA SER A 281 -1.33 1.28 21.18
C SER A 281 -0.90 0.78 22.57
N GLU A 282 -0.38 -0.45 22.60
CA GLU A 282 0.23 -1.09 23.76
C GLU A 282 1.41 -1.93 23.29
N VAL A 283 2.48 -1.94 24.06
CA VAL A 283 3.67 -2.74 23.79
C VAL A 283 3.88 -3.77 24.89
N ARG A 284 4.15 -5.01 24.47
CA ARG A 284 4.63 -6.08 25.34
C ARG A 284 5.99 -6.55 24.88
N LEU A 285 6.88 -6.85 25.81
CA LEU A 285 8.25 -7.24 25.55
C LEU A 285 8.46 -8.72 25.84
N LEU A 286 9.06 -9.42 24.89
CA LEU A 286 9.56 -10.78 25.02
C LEU A 286 11.08 -10.71 25.14
N ASN A 287 11.65 -11.32 26.18
CA ASN A 287 13.09 -11.39 26.34
C ASN A 287 13.67 -12.45 25.40
N THR A 288 14.53 -12.04 24.46
CA THR A 288 15.12 -12.94 23.45
C THR A 288 16.11 -13.94 24.01
N GLU A 289 16.68 -13.69 25.22
CA GLU A 289 17.53 -14.62 25.91
C GLU A 289 16.76 -15.64 26.78
N MET A 290 15.46 -15.36 27.01
CA MET A 290 14.61 -16.18 27.87
C MET A 290 13.28 -16.46 27.15
N PRO A 291 13.27 -17.26 26.07
CA PRO A 291 12.09 -17.43 25.21
C PRO A 291 10.86 -18.05 25.93
N ASP A 292 11.07 -18.71 27.06
CA ASP A 292 10.01 -19.28 27.89
C ASP A 292 9.36 -18.27 28.86
N ALA A 293 9.95 -17.08 29.01
CA ALA A 293 9.42 -16.05 29.90
C ALA A 293 8.11 -15.44 29.34
N GLU A 294 7.21 -15.10 30.26
CA GLU A 294 5.98 -14.40 29.90
C GLU A 294 6.25 -13.01 29.34
N PRO A 295 5.43 -12.54 28.37
CA PRO A 295 5.58 -11.19 27.84
C PRO A 295 5.23 -10.14 28.91
N VAL A 296 6.06 -9.10 28.99
CA VAL A 296 5.90 -8.03 29.98
C VAL A 296 5.31 -6.79 29.32
N CYS A 297 4.15 -6.33 29.79
CA CYS A 297 3.56 -5.07 29.34
C CYS A 297 4.49 -3.92 29.70
N PHE A 298 4.89 -3.12 28.69
CA PHE A 298 5.73 -1.94 28.92
C PHE A 298 4.91 -0.84 29.57
N LEU A 299 3.82 -0.42 28.93
CA LEU A 299 2.87 0.53 29.44
C LEU A 299 1.45 0.11 29.00
N PRO A 300 0.50 -0.06 29.93
CA PRO A 300 -0.86 -0.44 29.58
C PRO A 300 -1.52 0.59 28.66
N ARG A 301 -2.36 0.11 27.72
CA ARG A 301 -3.09 0.98 26.81
C ARG A 301 -3.99 1.97 27.54
N ARG A 302 -4.03 3.19 27.01
CA ARG A 302 -4.98 4.24 27.38
C ARG A 302 -5.59 4.75 26.10
N LYS A 303 -6.88 4.96 26.07
CA LYS A 303 -7.57 5.47 24.87
C LYS A 303 -6.88 6.72 24.32
N ASP A 304 -6.68 6.74 23.03
CA ASP A 304 -6.04 7.82 22.27
C ASP A 304 -4.56 8.07 22.61
N HIS A 305 -3.92 7.17 23.37
CA HIS A 305 -2.49 7.17 23.58
C HIS A 305 -1.82 6.18 22.64
N GLU A 306 -1.04 6.72 21.73
CA GLU A 306 -0.21 5.95 20.81
C GLU A 306 1.25 6.08 21.21
N TYR A 307 1.93 4.95 21.33
CA TYR A 307 3.39 4.94 21.49
C TYR A 307 3.98 3.70 20.80
N SER A 308 5.19 3.86 20.33
CA SER A 308 6.06 2.78 19.88
C SER A 308 7.41 2.94 20.56
N LEU A 309 8.17 1.85 20.64
CA LEU A 309 9.48 1.91 21.26
C LEU A 309 10.55 1.14 20.49
N ASP A 310 11.77 1.54 20.71
CA ASP A 310 12.96 0.76 20.40
C ASP A 310 13.86 0.70 21.65
N HIS A 311 14.80 -0.22 21.67
CA HIS A 311 15.75 -0.40 22.76
C HIS A 311 17.16 -0.50 22.22
N TYR A 312 18.08 0.27 22.82
CA TYR A 312 19.49 0.23 22.46
C TYR A 312 20.36 0.79 23.61
N GLN A 313 21.52 0.19 23.86
CA GLN A 313 22.46 0.61 24.91
C GLN A 313 21.79 0.83 26.28
N HIS A 314 21.01 -0.16 26.72
CA HIS A 314 20.32 -0.20 28.01
C HIS A 314 19.24 0.87 28.22
N ALA A 315 18.78 1.52 27.16
CA ALA A 315 17.71 2.51 27.24
C ALA A 315 16.60 2.22 26.22
N PHE A 316 15.37 2.53 26.59
CA PHE A 316 14.22 2.58 25.69
C PHE A 316 14.07 3.98 25.10
N TYR A 317 13.71 4.01 23.84
CA TYR A 317 13.40 5.22 23.10
C TYR A 317 11.96 5.12 22.62
N LEU A 318 11.14 6.12 22.94
CA LEU A 318 9.70 6.07 22.69
C LEU A 318 9.26 7.24 21.84
N ARG A 319 8.57 6.93 20.75
CA ARG A 319 7.78 7.88 20.01
C ARG A 319 6.35 7.82 20.60
N SER A 320 5.85 8.95 21.13
CA SER A 320 4.57 8.98 21.85
C SER A 320 3.85 10.31 21.66
N ASN A 321 2.50 10.25 21.60
CA ASN A 321 1.63 11.41 21.54
C ASN A 321 1.15 11.89 22.93
N ARG A 322 1.77 11.43 24.02
CA ARG A 322 1.35 11.72 25.40
C ARG A 322 1.24 13.24 25.73
N GLU A 323 2.07 14.06 25.10
CA GLU A 323 2.15 15.50 25.35
C GLU A 323 1.74 16.34 24.13
N GLY A 324 1.46 15.72 22.99
CA GLY A 324 1.03 16.42 21.79
C GLY A 324 0.77 15.50 20.62
N LYS A 325 -0.24 15.83 19.82
CA LYS A 325 -0.77 15.00 18.71
C LYS A 325 0.28 14.58 17.67
N ASN A 326 1.25 15.46 17.40
CA ASN A 326 2.27 15.23 16.38
C ASN A 326 3.49 14.46 16.89
N PHE A 327 3.37 13.85 18.07
CA PHE A 327 4.36 13.01 18.72
C PHE A 327 5.64 13.72 19.14
N GLY A 328 6.15 13.29 20.27
CA GLY A 328 7.48 13.59 20.78
C GLY A 328 8.33 12.32 20.84
N LEU A 329 9.63 12.50 21.07
CA LEU A 329 10.60 11.43 21.30
C LEU A 329 11.11 11.51 22.73
N TYR A 330 11.08 10.37 23.41
CA TYR A 330 11.43 10.24 24.81
C TYR A 330 12.45 9.12 25.00
N ARG A 331 13.22 9.22 26.06
CA ARG A 331 14.20 8.20 26.49
C ARG A 331 13.92 7.79 27.92
N THR A 332 14.07 6.52 28.24
CA THR A 332 13.94 6.03 29.61
C THR A 332 14.74 4.74 29.82
N HIS A 333 15.11 4.48 31.09
CA HIS A 333 15.64 3.18 31.50
C HIS A 333 14.58 2.33 32.20
N GLU A 334 13.43 2.93 32.51
CA GLU A 334 12.36 2.33 33.28
C GLU A 334 10.99 2.53 32.61
N ARG A 335 10.03 1.69 32.99
CA ARG A 335 8.66 1.76 32.45
C ARG A 335 7.83 2.92 33.02
N ASP A 336 8.24 3.49 34.15
CA ASP A 336 7.54 4.63 34.75
C ASP A 336 7.63 5.88 33.88
N GLU A 337 6.48 6.38 33.43
CA GLU A 337 6.40 7.58 32.57
C GLU A 337 6.97 8.84 33.23
N GLN A 338 7.02 8.91 34.55
CA GLN A 338 7.60 10.04 35.26
C GLN A 338 9.12 10.13 35.11
N GLN A 339 9.75 9.03 34.72
CA GLN A 339 11.18 8.93 34.50
C GLN A 339 11.59 9.19 33.03
N TRP A 340 10.63 9.51 32.17
CA TRP A 340 10.93 9.74 30.76
C TRP A 340 11.60 11.10 30.53
N GLU A 341 12.80 11.05 29.95
CA GLU A 341 13.52 12.23 29.48
C GLU A 341 12.99 12.63 28.10
N THR A 342 12.57 13.89 27.93
CA THR A 342 12.16 14.40 26.62
C THR A 342 13.38 14.71 25.76
N LEU A 343 13.53 14.00 24.64
CA LEU A 343 14.55 14.28 23.63
C LEU A 343 14.08 15.28 22.58
N ILE A 344 12.85 15.12 22.12
CA ILE A 344 12.18 16.03 21.17
C ILE A 344 10.75 16.24 21.67
N ALA A 345 10.45 17.48 22.05
CA ALA A 345 9.09 17.85 22.44
C ALA A 345 8.15 17.86 21.22
N PRO A 346 6.86 17.53 21.41
CA PRO A 346 5.88 17.63 20.34
C PRO A 346 5.76 19.05 19.80
N ARG A 347 5.54 19.17 18.49
CA ARG A 347 5.36 20.45 17.79
C ARG A 347 4.04 20.46 17.03
N GLN A 348 3.39 21.61 16.95
CA GLN A 348 2.08 21.72 16.28
C GLN A 348 2.19 21.61 14.75
N ASP A 349 3.29 22.07 14.20
CA ASP A 349 3.54 22.22 12.77
C ASP A 349 4.48 21.15 12.19
N VAL A 350 5.03 20.27 13.03
CA VAL A 350 5.94 19.20 12.64
C VAL A 350 5.50 17.87 13.22
N MET A 351 5.18 16.92 12.37
CA MET A 351 4.90 15.52 12.76
C MET A 351 6.20 14.74 12.88
N LEU A 352 6.44 14.11 14.02
CA LEU A 352 7.52 13.13 14.16
C LEU A 352 7.03 11.77 13.60
N GLU A 353 7.56 11.39 12.44
CA GLU A 353 7.14 10.17 11.72
C GLU A 353 7.84 8.92 12.26
N GLY A 354 9.13 9.01 12.55
CA GLY A 354 9.93 7.88 12.99
C GLY A 354 11.34 8.26 13.40
N PHE A 355 12.10 7.26 13.83
CA PHE A 355 13.50 7.44 14.21
C PHE A 355 14.30 6.15 13.99
N THR A 356 15.63 6.28 13.94
CA THR A 356 16.56 5.16 13.99
C THR A 356 17.75 5.48 14.88
N LEU A 357 18.28 4.45 15.54
CA LEU A 357 19.33 4.56 16.55
C LEU A 357 20.66 4.03 16.03
N PHE A 358 21.71 4.81 16.28
CA PHE A 358 23.11 4.43 16.08
C PHE A 358 23.88 4.63 17.39
N THR A 359 25.09 4.13 17.47
CA THR A 359 25.93 4.28 18.67
C THR A 359 26.09 5.75 19.12
N ASP A 360 26.46 6.62 18.20
CA ASP A 360 26.71 8.04 18.49
C ASP A 360 25.64 8.99 17.92
N TRP A 361 24.72 8.47 17.09
CA TRP A 361 23.73 9.25 16.38
C TRP A 361 22.31 8.76 16.61
N LEU A 362 21.38 9.68 16.57
CA LEU A 362 19.94 9.49 16.46
C LEU A 362 19.48 10.21 15.22
N VAL A 363 18.76 9.52 14.34
CA VAL A 363 18.18 10.15 13.13
C VAL A 363 16.68 10.10 13.21
N VAL A 364 16.03 11.23 12.97
CA VAL A 364 14.58 11.36 12.98
C VAL A 364 14.05 11.70 11.60
N GLU A 365 12.90 11.12 11.29
CA GLU A 365 12.10 11.41 10.13
C GLU A 365 10.92 12.26 10.57
N GLU A 366 10.78 13.44 9.97
CA GLU A 366 9.79 14.43 10.32
C GLU A 366 8.99 14.86 9.09
N ARG A 367 7.79 15.39 9.30
CA ARG A 367 6.94 15.91 8.23
C ARG A 367 6.48 17.31 8.60
N GLN A 368 6.65 18.26 7.67
CA GLN A 368 6.21 19.63 7.82
C GLN A 368 5.74 20.17 6.46
N ARG A 369 4.62 20.89 6.44
CA ARG A 369 4.04 21.50 5.24
C ARG A 369 3.86 20.52 4.07
N GLY A 370 3.52 19.27 4.37
CA GLY A 370 3.30 18.21 3.38
C GLY A 370 4.54 17.50 2.87
N LEU A 371 5.73 17.88 3.32
CA LEU A 371 7.01 17.29 2.90
C LEU A 371 7.72 16.59 4.06
N THR A 372 8.38 15.49 3.77
CA THR A 372 9.23 14.80 4.74
C THR A 372 10.62 15.43 4.82
N SER A 373 11.26 15.28 5.97
CA SER A 373 12.64 15.70 6.20
C SER A 373 13.35 14.73 7.13
N LEU A 374 14.67 14.71 7.05
CA LEU A 374 15.54 13.94 7.93
C LEU A 374 16.47 14.86 8.70
N ARG A 375 16.67 14.55 9.98
CA ARG A 375 17.55 15.30 10.87
C ARG A 375 18.41 14.33 11.68
N GLN A 376 19.74 14.48 11.57
CA GLN A 376 20.67 13.73 12.41
C GLN A 376 20.97 14.51 13.70
N ILE A 377 21.03 13.82 14.81
CA ILE A 377 21.26 14.38 16.14
C ILE A 377 22.41 13.62 16.78
N ASN A 378 23.46 14.32 17.16
CA ASN A 378 24.54 13.72 17.93
C ASN A 378 24.04 13.40 19.34
N ARG A 379 24.15 12.15 19.78
CA ARG A 379 23.59 11.70 21.05
C ARG A 379 24.29 12.27 22.27
N LYS A 380 25.56 12.71 22.13
CA LYS A 380 26.36 13.29 23.20
C LYS A 380 26.18 14.81 23.28
N THR A 381 26.39 15.50 22.17
CA THR A 381 26.35 16.98 22.14
C THR A 381 24.94 17.54 22.01
N ARG A 382 23.99 16.74 21.54
CA ARG A 382 22.60 17.13 21.17
C ARG A 382 22.51 18.09 19.98
N GLU A 383 23.62 18.34 19.29
CA GLU A 383 23.61 19.10 18.05
C GLU A 383 22.85 18.37 16.96
N ALA A 384 22.01 19.11 16.25
CA ALA A 384 21.16 18.57 15.21
C ALA A 384 21.46 19.23 13.86
N VAL A 385 21.54 18.41 12.80
CA VAL A 385 21.75 18.87 11.43
C VAL A 385 20.68 18.26 10.53
N GLY A 386 19.96 19.09 9.78
CA GLY A 386 19.00 18.66 8.77
C GLY A 386 19.70 18.27 7.47
N ILE A 387 19.12 17.30 6.76
CA ILE A 387 19.53 16.93 5.42
C ILE A 387 18.70 17.77 4.43
N ALA A 388 19.36 18.55 3.58
CA ALA A 388 18.72 19.45 2.64
C ALA A 388 18.36 18.78 1.31
N PHE A 389 17.25 19.23 0.71
CA PHE A 389 16.72 18.79 -0.59
C PHE A 389 16.24 20.01 -1.38
N ASP A 390 16.34 19.93 -2.72
CA ASP A 390 16.12 21.09 -3.59
C ASP A 390 14.81 21.07 -4.40
N ASP A 391 14.17 19.90 -4.57
CA ASP A 391 12.91 19.80 -5.31
C ASP A 391 11.73 20.49 -4.58
N PRO A 392 10.78 21.08 -5.30
CA PRO A 392 9.64 21.76 -4.67
C PRO A 392 8.65 20.79 -4.02
N ALA A 393 8.56 19.54 -4.54
CA ALA A 393 7.80 18.45 -3.99
C ALA A 393 8.65 17.17 -4.04
N TYR A 394 8.80 16.52 -2.90
CA TYR A 394 9.64 15.31 -2.77
C TYR A 394 9.20 14.49 -1.57
N VAL A 395 9.77 13.31 -1.47
CA VAL A 395 9.71 12.46 -0.29
C VAL A 395 11.11 11.94 0.05
N THR A 396 11.41 11.91 1.33
CA THR A 396 12.61 11.26 1.88
C THR A 396 12.22 10.36 3.03
N TRP A 397 12.96 9.31 3.25
CA TRP A 397 12.66 8.32 4.31
C TRP A 397 13.93 7.67 4.85
N LEU A 398 13.86 7.20 6.07
CA LEU A 398 14.88 6.33 6.64
C LEU A 398 14.84 4.98 5.91
N ALA A 399 15.95 4.60 5.29
CA ALA A 399 16.09 3.30 4.67
C ALA A 399 16.43 2.22 5.70
N TYR A 400 16.70 1.00 5.25
CA TYR A 400 17.06 -0.09 6.14
C TYR A 400 18.48 0.09 6.70
N ASN A 401 18.58 0.26 8.02
CA ASN A 401 19.83 0.47 8.75
C ASN A 401 19.93 -0.59 9.88
N PRO A 402 20.25 -1.86 9.56
CA PRO A 402 20.20 -2.96 10.54
C PRO A 402 21.34 -2.98 11.55
N GLU A 403 22.48 -2.33 11.25
CA GLU A 403 23.65 -2.29 12.09
C GLU A 403 23.79 -0.91 12.73
N PRO A 404 23.64 -0.79 14.07
CA PRO A 404 23.73 0.50 14.74
C PRO A 404 25.17 0.98 14.99
N GLU A 405 26.15 0.10 14.91
CA GLU A 405 27.55 0.37 15.24
C GLU A 405 28.31 0.97 14.04
N THR A 406 27.75 2.05 13.48
CA THR A 406 28.32 2.76 12.33
C THR A 406 27.93 4.24 12.36
N SER A 407 28.70 5.10 11.70
CA SER A 407 28.33 6.49 11.40
C SER A 407 27.59 6.63 10.07
N ARG A 408 27.38 5.53 9.33
CA ARG A 408 26.81 5.55 7.98
C ARG A 408 25.32 5.36 8.01
N LEU A 409 24.59 6.41 7.64
CA LEU A 409 23.15 6.43 7.51
C LEU A 409 22.75 6.13 6.07
N ARG A 410 21.85 5.17 5.87
CA ARG A 410 21.15 4.98 4.60
C ARG A 410 19.78 5.63 4.64
N TYR A 411 19.47 6.42 3.63
CA TYR A 411 18.17 7.06 3.47
C TYR A 411 17.78 7.11 2.00
N GLY A 412 16.47 7.13 1.77
CA GLY A 412 15.89 7.23 0.44
C GLY A 412 15.45 8.65 0.11
N TYR A 413 15.38 8.92 -1.17
CA TYR A 413 14.85 10.16 -1.72
C TYR A 413 14.14 9.86 -3.04
N SER A 414 13.03 10.52 -3.28
CA SER A 414 12.30 10.50 -4.53
C SER A 414 11.58 11.82 -4.76
N SER A 415 11.35 12.17 -6.00
CA SER A 415 10.43 13.24 -6.38
C SER A 415 9.68 12.84 -7.65
N MET A 416 8.69 13.62 -8.06
CA MET A 416 7.97 13.33 -9.31
C MET A 416 8.85 13.44 -10.55
N THR A 417 10.03 14.06 -10.41
CA THR A 417 11.04 14.24 -11.48
C THR A 417 12.40 13.61 -11.18
N THR A 418 12.54 12.93 -10.04
CA THR A 418 13.77 12.25 -9.63
C THR A 418 13.46 10.81 -9.26
N PRO A 419 14.01 9.82 -10.00
CA PRO A 419 13.84 8.40 -9.66
C PRO A 419 14.29 8.07 -8.24
N ASP A 420 13.73 7.01 -7.66
CA ASP A 420 14.08 6.55 -6.33
C ASP A 420 15.59 6.40 -6.18
N THR A 421 16.14 7.07 -5.19
CA THR A 421 17.58 7.12 -4.94
C THR A 421 17.88 6.73 -3.51
N LEU A 422 18.77 5.77 -3.33
CA LEU A 422 19.33 5.36 -2.04
C LEU A 422 20.66 6.07 -1.83
N PHE A 423 20.74 6.86 -0.78
CA PHE A 423 21.94 7.56 -0.33
C PHE A 423 22.56 6.88 0.89
N GLU A 424 23.87 7.06 1.03
CA GLU A 424 24.60 6.83 2.26
C GLU A 424 25.28 8.13 2.69
N LEU A 425 25.04 8.52 3.94
CA LEU A 425 25.62 9.70 4.57
C LEU A 425 26.56 9.24 5.70
N ASP A 426 27.81 9.64 5.66
CA ASP A 426 28.68 9.56 6.83
C ASP A 426 28.35 10.73 7.77
N MET A 427 27.73 10.42 8.90
CA MET A 427 27.23 11.44 9.84
C MET A 427 28.36 12.15 10.60
N ASP A 428 29.54 11.55 10.68
CA ASP A 428 30.72 12.17 11.32
C ASP A 428 31.38 13.21 10.42
N THR A 429 31.44 12.95 9.11
CA THR A 429 32.12 13.82 8.14
C THR A 429 31.16 14.68 7.33
N GLY A 430 29.89 14.28 7.21
CA GLY A 430 28.92 14.91 6.33
C GLY A 430 29.07 14.48 4.85
N GLU A 431 29.96 13.55 4.53
CA GLU A 431 30.14 13.03 3.18
C GLU A 431 28.94 12.19 2.76
N ARG A 432 28.38 12.48 1.57
CA ARG A 432 27.21 11.81 1.03
C ARG A 432 27.54 11.19 -0.32
N ARG A 433 27.08 9.94 -0.52
CA ARG A 433 27.21 9.27 -1.82
C ARG A 433 25.90 8.57 -2.22
N VAL A 434 25.68 8.44 -3.52
CA VAL A 434 24.60 7.61 -4.06
C VAL A 434 25.03 6.16 -4.04
N LEU A 435 24.25 5.30 -3.38
CA LEU A 435 24.46 3.85 -3.42
C LEU A 435 23.76 3.23 -4.62
N LYS A 436 22.54 3.68 -4.91
CA LYS A 436 21.72 3.20 -6.01
C LYS A 436 20.71 4.28 -6.39
N GLN A 437 20.55 4.50 -7.69
CA GLN A 437 19.41 5.22 -8.23
C GLN A 437 18.64 4.28 -9.17
N GLN A 438 17.31 4.29 -9.09
CA GLN A 438 16.47 3.56 -10.02
C GLN A 438 16.82 3.97 -11.45
N GLU A 439 17.20 3.01 -12.25
CA GLU A 439 17.47 3.22 -13.67
C GLU A 439 16.15 3.24 -14.43
N VAL A 440 15.92 4.29 -15.20
CA VAL A 440 14.72 4.46 -16.03
C VAL A 440 15.18 4.79 -17.44
N LYS A 441 15.14 3.80 -18.32
CA LYS A 441 15.62 3.93 -19.68
C LYS A 441 14.82 4.98 -20.46
N GLY A 442 15.53 5.91 -21.09
CA GLY A 442 14.93 6.98 -21.89
C GLY A 442 14.35 8.15 -21.09
N PHE A 443 14.51 8.16 -19.78
CA PHE A 443 14.08 9.26 -18.93
C PHE A 443 15.14 10.38 -18.87
N GLU A 444 14.67 11.62 -19.03
CA GLU A 444 15.48 12.82 -18.86
C GLU A 444 14.72 13.83 -17.99
N ALA A 445 15.20 14.06 -16.77
CA ALA A 445 14.53 14.89 -15.77
C ALA A 445 14.21 16.30 -16.23
N SER A 446 15.09 16.90 -17.06
CA SER A 446 14.92 18.26 -17.59
C SER A 446 13.68 18.44 -18.48
N HIS A 447 13.15 17.35 -19.05
CA HIS A 447 11.94 17.39 -19.86
C HIS A 447 10.65 17.57 -19.04
N TYR A 448 10.71 17.34 -17.73
CA TYR A 448 9.55 17.38 -16.85
C TYR A 448 9.64 18.53 -15.86
N ARG A 449 8.48 18.92 -15.34
CA ARG A 449 8.37 19.93 -14.28
C ARG A 449 7.39 19.46 -13.22
N SER A 450 7.80 19.54 -11.97
CA SER A 450 6.91 19.38 -10.83
C SER A 450 6.63 20.72 -10.15
N GLU A 451 5.46 20.84 -9.56
CA GLU A 451 5.03 22.02 -8.81
C GLU A 451 4.36 21.57 -7.51
N HIS A 452 4.51 22.36 -6.47
CA HIS A 452 3.82 22.19 -5.20
C HIS A 452 2.93 23.41 -4.97
N LEU A 453 1.62 23.20 -4.88
CA LEU A 453 0.61 24.24 -4.81
C LEU A 453 -0.15 24.15 -3.48
N TRP A 454 -0.76 25.29 -3.11
CA TRP A 454 -1.68 25.40 -2.00
C TRP A 454 -3.02 25.87 -2.54
N ILE A 455 -4.04 25.03 -2.40
CA ILE A 455 -5.39 25.30 -2.91
C ILE A 455 -6.32 25.60 -1.74
N LYS A 456 -7.00 26.71 -1.79
CA LYS A 456 -7.97 27.07 -0.76
C LYS A 456 -9.27 26.31 -0.97
N ALA A 457 -9.63 25.47 0.01
CA ALA A 457 -10.90 24.74 0.01
C ALA A 457 -12.06 25.69 0.37
N ARG A 458 -13.30 25.24 0.16
CA ARG A 458 -14.53 25.99 0.39
C ARG A 458 -14.69 26.53 1.82
N ASP A 459 -14.11 25.85 2.80
CA ASP A 459 -14.08 26.26 4.21
C ASP A 459 -12.87 27.14 4.59
N GLY A 460 -12.06 27.49 3.63
CA GLY A 460 -10.89 28.33 3.80
C GLY A 460 -9.60 27.62 4.17
N VAL A 461 -9.64 26.30 4.37
CA VAL A 461 -8.44 25.50 4.64
C VAL A 461 -7.59 25.37 3.38
N GLU A 462 -6.29 25.48 3.50
CA GLU A 462 -5.36 25.30 2.39
C GLU A 462 -4.93 23.85 2.24
N VAL A 463 -5.21 23.27 1.07
CA VAL A 463 -4.89 21.88 0.72
C VAL A 463 -3.65 21.86 -0.15
N PRO A 464 -2.59 21.13 0.25
CA PRO A 464 -1.41 20.96 -0.59
C PRO A 464 -1.72 20.06 -1.79
N VAL A 465 -1.10 20.40 -2.92
CA VAL A 465 -1.21 19.64 -4.18
C VAL A 465 0.18 19.53 -4.79
N SER A 466 0.56 18.33 -5.16
CA SER A 466 1.79 18.07 -5.92
C SER A 466 1.41 17.65 -7.33
N LEU A 467 1.99 18.28 -8.34
CA LEU A 467 1.70 17.95 -9.73
C LEU A 467 2.95 17.88 -10.59
N VAL A 468 2.85 17.18 -11.71
CA VAL A 468 3.93 16.99 -12.67
C VAL A 468 3.38 16.93 -14.10
N TYR A 469 4.17 17.43 -15.04
CA TYR A 469 3.87 17.35 -16.47
C TYR A 469 5.16 17.39 -17.29
N ARG A 470 5.09 16.95 -18.56
CA ARG A 470 6.16 17.10 -19.52
C ARG A 470 6.08 18.50 -20.14
N ARG A 471 7.16 19.28 -20.04
CA ARG A 471 7.21 20.70 -20.44
C ARG A 471 6.74 20.94 -21.87
N GLU A 472 7.24 20.12 -22.82
CA GLU A 472 6.95 20.25 -24.24
C GLU A 472 5.50 19.96 -24.62
N HIS A 473 4.82 19.12 -23.81
CA HIS A 473 3.46 18.66 -24.09
C HIS A 473 2.40 19.40 -23.31
N PHE A 474 2.78 20.12 -22.27
CA PHE A 474 1.84 20.89 -21.48
C PHE A 474 1.25 22.06 -22.27
N ARG A 475 -0.08 22.15 -22.29
CA ARG A 475 -0.84 23.25 -22.89
C ARG A 475 -1.84 23.76 -21.90
N LYS A 476 -1.66 25.00 -21.46
CA LYS A 476 -2.51 25.64 -20.45
C LYS A 476 -3.98 25.64 -20.91
N GLY A 477 -4.86 25.08 -20.07
CA GLY A 477 -6.30 24.99 -20.32
C GLY A 477 -6.72 23.99 -21.40
N VAL A 478 -5.78 23.19 -21.93
CA VAL A 478 -6.01 22.24 -23.04
C VAL A 478 -5.57 20.81 -22.68
N SER A 479 -4.53 20.66 -21.85
CA SER A 479 -4.01 19.36 -21.47
C SER A 479 -5.05 18.53 -20.71
N PRO A 480 -5.08 17.20 -20.87
CA PRO A 480 -5.85 16.35 -19.97
C PRO A 480 -5.25 16.36 -18.56
N LEU A 481 -6.11 16.40 -17.55
CA LEU A 481 -5.73 16.46 -16.13
C LEU A 481 -6.21 15.20 -15.41
N LEU A 482 -5.32 14.48 -14.77
CA LEU A 482 -5.63 13.36 -13.88
C LEU A 482 -5.32 13.75 -12.44
N VAL A 483 -6.33 13.73 -11.57
CA VAL A 483 -6.18 14.03 -10.15
C VAL A 483 -6.35 12.74 -9.32
N TYR A 484 -5.31 12.36 -8.62
CA TYR A 484 -5.27 11.23 -7.70
C TYR A 484 -5.44 11.71 -6.26
N ALA A 485 -6.18 10.96 -5.44
CA ALA A 485 -6.23 11.16 -4.00
C ALA A 485 -6.56 9.85 -3.27
N TYR A 486 -6.24 9.83 -1.97
CA TYR A 486 -6.56 8.73 -1.04
C TYR A 486 -7.40 9.23 0.14
N GLY A 487 -6.81 9.96 1.07
CA GLY A 487 -7.51 10.73 2.11
C GLY A 487 -8.06 9.94 3.28
N SER A 488 -7.39 8.88 3.72
CA SER A 488 -7.84 8.06 4.84
C SER A 488 -6.68 7.48 5.64
N TYR A 489 -6.97 7.01 6.87
CA TYR A 489 -6.04 6.34 7.79
C TYR A 489 -4.83 7.20 8.23
N GLY A 490 -4.85 8.49 8.02
CA GLY A 490 -3.66 9.31 8.21
C GLY A 490 -2.51 8.94 7.26
N ALA A 491 -2.81 8.20 6.19
CA ALA A 491 -1.82 7.82 5.19
C ALA A 491 -1.48 9.01 4.28
N SER A 492 -0.20 9.30 4.16
CA SER A 492 0.28 10.36 3.27
C SER A 492 0.54 9.80 1.88
N GLU A 493 0.00 10.48 0.86
CA GLU A 493 0.33 10.24 -0.54
C GLU A 493 1.48 11.19 -0.93
N ASP A 494 2.68 10.64 -0.98
CA ASP A 494 3.87 11.45 -1.20
C ASP A 494 4.15 11.69 -2.69
N ALA A 495 4.85 12.79 -2.98
CA ALA A 495 5.25 13.17 -4.34
C ALA A 495 6.46 12.36 -4.81
N ASP A 496 6.26 11.08 -5.04
CA ASP A 496 7.28 10.14 -5.49
C ASP A 496 7.37 10.01 -7.02
N PHE A 497 8.44 9.36 -7.47
CA PHE A 497 8.65 9.03 -8.88
C PHE A 497 7.84 7.79 -9.29
N SER A 498 7.30 7.84 -10.50
CA SER A 498 6.66 6.69 -11.12
C SER A 498 7.08 6.59 -12.60
N ALA A 499 7.82 5.55 -12.95
CA ALA A 499 8.23 5.29 -14.32
C ALA A 499 7.04 4.99 -15.25
N SER A 500 6.00 4.33 -14.74
CA SER A 500 4.78 4.05 -15.51
C SER A 500 4.01 5.32 -15.86
N ARG A 501 3.97 6.29 -14.95
CA ARG A 501 3.31 7.59 -15.14
C ARG A 501 3.86 8.36 -16.36
N LEU A 502 5.11 8.15 -16.73
CA LEU A 502 5.71 8.78 -17.90
C LEU A 502 4.91 8.53 -19.18
N SER A 503 4.25 7.40 -19.31
CA SER A 503 3.40 7.09 -20.47
C SER A 503 2.18 8.02 -20.58
N LEU A 504 1.66 8.53 -19.48
CA LEU A 504 0.64 9.59 -19.48
C LEU A 504 1.25 10.96 -19.75
N LEU A 505 2.36 11.31 -19.08
CA LEU A 505 3.02 12.61 -19.19
C LEU A 505 3.53 12.85 -20.62
N ASP A 506 4.07 11.83 -21.25
CA ASP A 506 4.56 11.87 -22.62
C ASP A 506 3.44 12.03 -23.67
N ARG A 507 2.18 11.83 -23.23
CA ARG A 507 0.98 12.09 -24.04
C ARG A 507 0.22 13.38 -23.64
N GLY A 508 0.88 14.24 -22.87
CA GLY A 508 0.38 15.56 -22.53
C GLY A 508 -0.48 15.65 -21.28
N PHE A 509 -0.66 14.57 -20.54
CA PHE A 509 -1.37 14.61 -19.26
C PHE A 509 -0.61 15.43 -18.22
N VAL A 510 -1.36 16.19 -17.42
CA VAL A 510 -0.93 16.68 -16.12
C VAL A 510 -1.40 15.69 -15.08
N PHE A 511 -0.50 15.23 -14.22
CA PHE A 511 -0.81 14.36 -13.10
C PHE A 511 -0.69 15.16 -11.80
N ALA A 512 -1.73 15.12 -10.97
CA ALA A 512 -1.77 15.80 -9.68
C ALA A 512 -2.14 14.83 -8.56
N ILE A 513 -1.52 15.01 -7.38
CA ILE A 513 -1.92 14.39 -6.13
C ILE A 513 -2.56 15.47 -5.27
N ALA A 514 -3.83 15.30 -4.92
CA ALA A 514 -4.52 16.14 -3.96
C ALA A 514 -4.29 15.57 -2.54
N HIS A 515 -3.53 16.27 -1.72
CA HIS A 515 -3.20 15.86 -0.35
C HIS A 515 -4.33 16.25 0.61
N VAL A 516 -5.48 15.62 0.43
CA VAL A 516 -6.74 15.96 1.09
C VAL A 516 -6.75 15.57 2.57
N ARG A 517 -7.62 16.21 3.36
CA ARG A 517 -7.84 15.84 4.76
C ARG A 517 -8.28 14.38 4.89
N GLY A 518 -7.89 13.75 5.98
CA GLY A 518 -7.99 12.31 6.20
C GLY A 518 -6.68 11.58 5.94
N GLY A 519 -5.77 12.17 5.15
CA GLY A 519 -4.36 11.81 5.08
C GLY A 519 -3.55 12.41 6.24
N GLY A 520 -2.25 12.16 6.26
CA GLY A 520 -1.32 12.63 7.30
C GLY A 520 -0.35 13.73 6.85
N GLU A 521 -0.52 14.28 5.65
CA GLU A 521 0.46 15.17 5.02
C GLU A 521 0.75 16.44 5.84
N LEU A 522 -0.26 16.96 6.56
CA LEU A 522 -0.10 18.11 7.48
C LEU A 522 -0.19 17.68 8.97
N GLY A 523 0.10 16.44 9.30
CA GLY A 523 0.14 15.93 10.67
C GLY A 523 -1.18 15.34 11.16
N GLN A 524 -1.27 15.09 12.47
CA GLN A 524 -2.38 14.38 13.08
C GLN A 524 -3.72 15.12 12.96
N GLN A 525 -3.71 16.46 13.09
CA GLN A 525 -4.94 17.25 12.95
C GLN A 525 -5.53 17.16 11.54
N TRP A 526 -4.68 17.04 10.51
CA TRP A 526 -5.11 16.83 9.13
C TRP A 526 -5.86 15.52 8.94
N TYR A 527 -5.39 14.47 9.61
CA TYR A 527 -6.06 13.18 9.69
C TYR A 527 -7.41 13.29 10.42
N GLU A 528 -7.41 13.85 11.62
CA GLU A 528 -8.62 13.98 12.44
C GLU A 528 -9.72 14.81 11.76
N ASP A 529 -9.35 15.84 11.02
CA ASP A 529 -10.29 16.68 10.28
C ASP A 529 -10.88 16.02 9.02
N GLY A 530 -10.48 14.81 8.70
CA GLY A 530 -10.98 14.01 7.58
C GLY A 530 -11.43 12.60 7.97
N LYS A 531 -11.78 12.37 9.25
CA LYS A 531 -12.30 11.07 9.73
C LYS A 531 -13.58 11.24 10.54
N PHE A 532 -14.21 10.12 10.88
CA PHE A 532 -15.49 10.10 11.63
C PHE A 532 -16.52 11.07 11.01
N LEU A 533 -17.10 11.92 11.81
CA LEU A 533 -18.11 12.90 11.41
C LEU A 533 -17.51 14.09 10.61
N CYS A 534 -16.22 14.09 10.40
CA CYS A 534 -15.51 15.06 9.53
C CYS A 534 -15.13 14.46 8.16
N LYS A 535 -15.52 13.22 7.87
CA LYS A 535 -15.10 12.51 6.64
C LYS A 535 -15.42 13.26 5.36
N LYS A 536 -16.52 13.99 5.30
CA LYS A 536 -16.93 14.77 4.11
C LYS A 536 -15.94 15.88 3.75
N ASN A 537 -15.09 16.32 4.66
CA ASN A 537 -14.00 17.25 4.33
C ASN A 537 -13.02 16.66 3.32
N THR A 538 -12.78 15.35 3.36
CA THR A 538 -11.95 14.65 2.36
C THR A 538 -12.53 14.83 0.94
N PHE A 539 -13.81 14.60 0.79
CA PHE A 539 -14.50 14.66 -0.49
C PHE A 539 -14.59 16.10 -1.01
N ASN A 540 -14.91 17.03 -0.12
CA ASN A 540 -14.97 18.45 -0.46
C ASN A 540 -13.62 19.00 -0.89
N ASP A 541 -12.54 18.65 -0.17
CA ASP A 541 -11.17 19.04 -0.54
C ASP A 541 -10.81 18.56 -1.93
N TYR A 542 -11.13 17.31 -2.26
CA TYR A 542 -10.83 16.74 -3.58
C TYR A 542 -11.56 17.48 -4.71
N LEU A 543 -12.85 17.71 -4.55
CA LEU A 543 -13.65 18.43 -5.54
C LEU A 543 -13.16 19.87 -5.70
N ASP A 544 -12.85 20.56 -4.61
CA ASP A 544 -12.34 21.93 -4.63
C ASP A 544 -10.95 22.02 -5.30
N VAL A 545 -10.09 21.03 -5.08
CA VAL A 545 -8.79 20.94 -5.77
C VAL A 545 -8.99 20.74 -7.28
N CYS A 546 -9.87 19.86 -7.70
CA CYS A 546 -10.18 19.68 -9.13
C CYS A 546 -10.67 20.97 -9.78
N ASP A 547 -11.64 21.65 -9.17
CA ASP A 547 -12.15 22.94 -9.65
C ASP A 547 -11.04 23.99 -9.76
N ALA A 548 -10.19 24.11 -8.75
CA ALA A 548 -9.11 25.09 -8.71
C ALA A 548 -8.02 24.82 -9.76
N LEU A 549 -7.63 23.57 -9.94
CA LEU A 549 -6.63 23.19 -10.96
C LEU A 549 -7.14 23.51 -12.38
N LEU A 550 -8.41 23.22 -12.65
CA LEU A 550 -9.05 23.59 -13.94
C LEU A 550 -9.11 25.11 -14.11
N ALA A 551 -9.52 25.84 -13.08
CA ALA A 551 -9.57 27.31 -13.11
C ALA A 551 -8.19 27.97 -13.32
N GLN A 552 -7.13 27.34 -12.81
CA GLN A 552 -5.74 27.80 -13.01
C GLN A 552 -5.13 27.36 -14.35
N GLY A 553 -5.87 26.58 -15.15
CA GLY A 553 -5.46 26.17 -16.47
C GLY A 553 -4.55 24.95 -16.52
N TYR A 554 -4.47 24.14 -15.46
CA TYR A 554 -3.73 22.89 -15.47
C TYR A 554 -4.39 21.79 -16.29
N GLY A 555 -5.66 21.95 -16.64
CA GLY A 555 -6.38 21.00 -17.49
C GLY A 555 -7.51 21.64 -18.28
N ASP A 556 -7.95 20.93 -19.34
CA ASP A 556 -9.19 21.22 -20.04
C ASP A 556 -10.37 20.72 -19.20
N PRO A 557 -11.38 21.56 -18.88
CA PRO A 557 -12.56 21.12 -18.14
C PRO A 557 -13.32 19.94 -18.75
N ARG A 558 -13.17 19.71 -20.07
CA ARG A 558 -13.75 18.55 -20.77
C ARG A 558 -12.92 17.27 -20.62
N LEU A 559 -11.67 17.38 -20.17
CA LEU A 559 -10.69 16.30 -20.07
C LEU A 559 -10.14 16.18 -18.65
N CYS A 560 -11.01 16.30 -17.65
CA CYS A 560 -10.68 16.09 -16.25
C CYS A 560 -10.98 14.64 -15.86
N TYR A 561 -10.02 13.98 -15.24
CA TYR A 561 -10.07 12.59 -14.82
C TYR A 561 -9.76 12.45 -13.34
N GLY A 562 -10.43 11.51 -12.69
CA GLY A 562 -10.17 11.12 -11.31
C GLY A 562 -9.63 9.71 -11.20
N MET A 563 -8.80 9.46 -10.18
CA MET A 563 -8.31 8.13 -9.83
C MET A 563 -8.15 7.98 -8.33
N GLY A 564 -8.53 6.84 -7.80
CA GLY A 564 -8.31 6.48 -6.41
C GLY A 564 -8.53 5.00 -6.17
N GLY A 565 -7.81 4.44 -5.20
CA GLY A 565 -7.88 3.03 -4.83
C GLY A 565 -8.36 2.81 -3.40
N SER A 566 -9.03 1.68 -3.12
CA SER A 566 -9.45 1.31 -1.77
C SER A 566 -10.34 2.39 -1.13
N ALA A 567 -9.93 3.00 -0.04
CA ALA A 567 -10.59 4.18 0.54
C ALA A 567 -10.59 5.39 -0.42
N GLY A 568 -9.56 5.53 -1.27
CA GLY A 568 -9.55 6.50 -2.36
C GLY A 568 -10.56 6.16 -3.47
N GLY A 569 -10.91 4.90 -3.62
CA GLY A 569 -12.03 4.45 -4.47
C GLY A 569 -13.39 4.86 -3.91
N MET A 570 -13.56 4.86 -2.60
CA MET A 570 -14.74 5.45 -1.94
C MET A 570 -14.83 6.95 -2.27
N LEU A 571 -13.73 7.67 -2.16
CA LEU A 571 -13.65 9.08 -2.55
C LEU A 571 -14.10 9.29 -4.00
N MET A 572 -13.66 8.43 -4.94
CA MET A 572 -14.11 8.49 -6.34
C MET A 572 -15.62 8.26 -6.46
N GLY A 573 -16.15 7.28 -5.73
CA GLY A 573 -17.59 7.00 -5.72
C GLY A 573 -18.43 8.17 -5.20
N VAL A 574 -18.00 8.84 -4.16
CA VAL A 574 -18.64 10.06 -3.65
C VAL A 574 -18.53 11.20 -4.66
N ALA A 575 -17.36 11.39 -5.25
CA ALA A 575 -17.12 12.46 -6.22
C ALA A 575 -18.05 12.36 -7.44
N ILE A 576 -18.25 11.16 -7.99
CA ILE A 576 -19.15 10.97 -9.14
C ILE A 576 -20.64 11.03 -8.77
N ASN A 577 -21.00 10.75 -7.53
CA ASN A 577 -22.37 10.96 -7.04
C ASN A 577 -22.70 12.44 -6.87
N GLU A 578 -21.76 13.24 -6.36
CA GLU A 578 -21.97 14.65 -6.04
C GLU A 578 -21.73 15.58 -7.23
N ARG A 579 -20.70 15.33 -8.02
CA ARG A 579 -20.25 16.18 -9.13
C ARG A 579 -19.92 15.34 -10.38
N PRO A 580 -20.91 14.58 -10.89
CA PRO A 580 -20.65 13.73 -12.06
C PRO A 580 -20.21 14.51 -13.30
N GLU A 581 -20.65 15.75 -13.45
CA GLU A 581 -20.30 16.62 -14.58
C GLU A 581 -18.85 17.13 -14.56
N LEU A 582 -18.18 17.04 -13.43
CA LEU A 582 -16.79 17.51 -13.27
C LEU A 582 -15.80 16.61 -14.00
N PHE A 583 -16.11 15.32 -14.14
CA PHE A 583 -15.20 14.31 -14.67
C PHE A 583 -15.65 13.80 -16.03
N HIS A 584 -14.73 13.72 -16.98
CA HIS A 584 -14.92 12.99 -18.22
C HIS A 584 -14.81 11.48 -18.01
N GLY A 585 -13.87 11.06 -17.17
CA GLY A 585 -13.69 9.66 -16.79
C GLY A 585 -13.07 9.50 -15.39
N VAL A 586 -13.33 8.37 -14.78
CA VAL A 586 -12.81 8.00 -13.45
C VAL A 586 -12.34 6.56 -13.46
N VAL A 587 -11.21 6.31 -12.79
CA VAL A 587 -10.70 4.97 -12.48
C VAL A 587 -10.82 4.75 -10.98
N ALA A 588 -11.61 3.76 -10.57
CA ALA A 588 -11.78 3.34 -9.19
C ALA A 588 -11.18 1.94 -9.00
N GLN A 589 -10.10 1.86 -8.25
CA GLN A 589 -9.34 0.63 -8.02
C GLN A 589 -9.75 0.00 -6.69
N VAL A 590 -10.14 -1.27 -6.70
CA VAL A 590 -10.53 -2.02 -5.48
C VAL A 590 -11.36 -1.17 -4.50
N PRO A 591 -12.42 -0.49 -4.97
CA PRO A 591 -13.03 0.62 -4.24
C PRO A 591 -13.88 0.17 -3.07
N PHE A 592 -13.71 0.83 -1.93
CA PHE A 592 -14.55 0.68 -0.72
C PHE A 592 -15.84 1.49 -0.88
N VAL A 593 -16.88 0.88 -1.43
CA VAL A 593 -18.08 1.60 -1.88
C VAL A 593 -19.39 1.18 -1.20
N ASP A 594 -19.42 0.04 -0.51
CA ASP A 594 -20.60 -0.40 0.26
C ASP A 594 -20.32 -0.30 1.77
N VAL A 595 -20.15 0.93 2.23
CA VAL A 595 -19.64 1.25 3.56
C VAL A 595 -20.53 0.68 4.67
N LEU A 596 -21.85 0.88 4.57
CA LEU A 596 -22.80 0.42 5.61
C LEU A 596 -22.88 -1.10 5.70
N THR A 597 -22.98 -1.81 4.59
CA THR A 597 -23.08 -3.27 4.61
C THR A 597 -21.84 -3.88 5.25
N THR A 598 -20.67 -3.39 4.86
CA THR A 598 -19.39 -3.86 5.42
C THR A 598 -19.24 -3.52 6.88
N MET A 599 -19.53 -2.28 7.28
CA MET A 599 -19.34 -1.84 8.67
C MET A 599 -20.41 -2.37 9.65
N LEU A 600 -21.51 -2.93 9.14
CA LEU A 600 -22.56 -3.56 9.96
C LEU A 600 -22.34 -5.07 10.20
N ASP A 601 -21.37 -5.67 9.54
CA ASP A 601 -21.08 -7.11 9.64
C ASP A 601 -19.66 -7.37 10.14
N GLU A 602 -19.54 -7.66 11.43
CA GLU A 602 -18.25 -7.91 12.09
C GLU A 602 -17.55 -9.20 11.64
N SER A 603 -18.24 -10.07 10.90
CA SER A 603 -17.62 -11.26 10.30
C SER A 603 -16.78 -10.96 9.07
N ILE A 604 -16.99 -9.80 8.45
CA ILE A 604 -16.20 -9.35 7.29
C ILE A 604 -14.79 -8.95 7.76
N PRO A 605 -13.73 -9.40 7.06
CA PRO A 605 -12.36 -9.02 7.39
C PRO A 605 -12.18 -7.50 7.54
N LEU A 606 -11.45 -7.09 8.56
CA LEU A 606 -11.08 -5.73 8.96
C LEU A 606 -12.21 -4.89 9.60
N THR A 607 -13.46 -5.25 9.51
CA THR A 607 -14.59 -4.41 9.96
C THR A 607 -14.42 -3.90 11.40
N THR A 608 -14.09 -4.75 12.35
CA THR A 608 -13.94 -4.34 13.76
C THR A 608 -12.79 -3.36 13.97
N GLY A 609 -11.68 -3.55 13.28
CA GLY A 609 -10.52 -2.64 13.31
C GLY A 609 -10.77 -1.30 12.64
N GLU A 610 -11.81 -1.19 11.83
CA GLU A 610 -12.17 0.00 11.08
C GLU A 610 -13.16 0.93 11.82
N PHE A 611 -13.70 0.50 12.96
CA PHE A 611 -14.63 1.34 13.73
C PHE A 611 -14.02 2.66 14.21
N GLU A 612 -12.72 2.68 14.48
CA GLU A 612 -12.01 3.90 14.87
C GLU A 612 -11.58 4.78 13.68
N GLU A 613 -11.83 4.34 12.46
CA GLU A 613 -11.64 5.14 11.23
C GLU A 613 -12.96 5.76 10.76
N TRP A 614 -13.99 4.93 10.60
CA TRP A 614 -15.28 5.34 10.03
C TRP A 614 -16.33 5.67 11.07
N GLY A 615 -16.20 5.12 12.26
CA GLY A 615 -17.24 5.02 13.29
C GLY A 615 -17.98 3.68 13.24
N ASN A 616 -18.76 3.38 14.28
CA ASN A 616 -19.57 2.17 14.33
C ASN A 616 -21.04 2.50 14.00
N PRO A 617 -21.59 1.99 12.89
CA PRO A 617 -22.96 2.29 12.46
C PRO A 617 -24.04 1.63 13.34
N GLN A 618 -23.67 0.83 14.34
CA GLN A 618 -24.60 0.45 15.43
C GLN A 618 -25.02 1.68 16.24
N ASP A 619 -24.22 2.74 16.25
CA ASP A 619 -24.62 4.08 16.69
C ASP A 619 -25.39 4.78 15.55
N GLU A 620 -26.57 5.30 15.86
CA GLU A 620 -27.46 5.92 14.87
C GLU A 620 -26.85 7.14 14.19
N GLU A 621 -26.07 7.96 14.91
CA GLU A 621 -25.41 9.14 14.35
C GLU A 621 -24.41 8.74 13.25
N TYR A 622 -23.56 7.74 13.53
CA TYR A 622 -22.61 7.22 12.54
C TYR A 622 -23.31 6.50 11.39
N TYR A 623 -24.35 5.75 11.66
CA TYR A 623 -25.15 5.11 10.60
C TYR A 623 -25.68 6.12 9.59
N ARG A 624 -26.32 7.20 10.09
CA ARG A 624 -26.90 8.24 9.22
C ARG A 624 -25.82 9.01 8.49
N TYR A 625 -24.71 9.30 9.13
CA TYR A 625 -23.58 9.98 8.51
C TYR A 625 -22.95 9.14 7.41
N MET A 626 -22.63 7.87 7.67
CA MET A 626 -22.09 6.94 6.68
C MET A 626 -23.05 6.74 5.50
N LYS A 627 -24.34 6.57 5.76
CA LYS A 627 -25.34 6.44 4.71
C LYS A 627 -25.38 7.66 3.81
N SER A 628 -25.12 8.84 4.34
CA SER A 628 -25.14 10.09 3.59
C SER A 628 -24.01 10.22 2.56
N TYR A 629 -22.95 9.44 2.67
CA TYR A 629 -21.84 9.46 1.71
C TYR A 629 -21.52 8.09 1.09
N SER A 630 -21.96 6.97 1.66
CA SER A 630 -21.67 5.64 1.11
C SER A 630 -22.01 5.60 -0.40
N PRO A 631 -21.01 5.35 -1.26
CA PRO A 631 -21.21 5.45 -2.70
C PRO A 631 -22.33 4.56 -3.24
N TYR A 632 -22.43 3.32 -2.74
CA TYR A 632 -23.45 2.38 -3.13
C TYR A 632 -24.86 2.87 -2.78
N ASP A 633 -25.04 3.38 -1.57
CA ASP A 633 -26.32 3.90 -1.07
C ASP A 633 -26.71 5.22 -1.75
N GLY A 634 -25.73 5.98 -2.21
CA GLY A 634 -25.90 7.29 -2.84
C GLY A 634 -26.12 7.26 -4.37
N VAL A 635 -26.14 6.10 -5.01
CA VAL A 635 -26.43 6.00 -6.46
C VAL A 635 -27.86 6.43 -6.74
N THR A 636 -28.02 7.37 -7.66
CA THR A 636 -29.32 7.89 -8.09
C THR A 636 -29.46 7.85 -9.61
N ALA A 637 -30.69 8.06 -10.10
CA ALA A 637 -30.95 8.20 -11.54
C ALA A 637 -30.41 9.54 -12.06
N GLN A 638 -29.18 9.53 -12.54
CA GLN A 638 -28.49 10.68 -13.12
C GLN A 638 -27.45 10.24 -14.15
N ALA A 639 -26.88 11.19 -14.88
CA ALA A 639 -25.76 10.95 -15.76
C ALA A 639 -24.46 10.83 -14.95
N TYR A 640 -23.65 9.81 -15.24
CA TYR A 640 -22.35 9.57 -14.63
C TYR A 640 -21.23 9.69 -15.68
N PRO A 641 -19.99 10.00 -15.27
CA PRO A 641 -18.84 9.99 -16.18
C PRO A 641 -18.52 8.57 -16.67
N HIS A 642 -17.65 8.45 -17.67
CA HIS A 642 -17.05 7.16 -18.00
C HIS A 642 -16.34 6.60 -16.77
N LEU A 643 -16.53 5.31 -16.48
CA LEU A 643 -16.02 4.70 -15.25
C LEU A 643 -15.39 3.32 -15.54
N LEU A 644 -14.15 3.16 -15.13
CA LEU A 644 -13.46 1.87 -15.05
C LEU A 644 -13.28 1.48 -13.57
N VAL A 645 -13.83 0.34 -13.20
CA VAL A 645 -13.71 -0.23 -11.86
C VAL A 645 -12.91 -1.52 -11.95
N THR A 646 -11.84 -1.60 -11.17
CA THR A 646 -11.00 -2.81 -11.06
C THR A 646 -11.11 -3.42 -9.68
N THR A 647 -11.09 -4.74 -9.59
CA THR A 647 -11.13 -5.48 -8.33
C THR A 647 -10.46 -6.84 -8.46
N GLY A 648 -10.20 -7.51 -7.34
CA GLY A 648 -9.69 -8.86 -7.28
C GLY A 648 -10.66 -9.80 -6.55
N LEU A 649 -10.91 -10.98 -7.09
CA LEU A 649 -11.83 -11.96 -6.48
C LEU A 649 -11.40 -12.34 -5.06
N HIS A 650 -10.08 -12.45 -4.85
CA HIS A 650 -9.49 -12.89 -3.57
C HIS A 650 -9.19 -11.73 -2.61
N ASP A 651 -9.66 -10.53 -2.88
CA ASP A 651 -9.42 -9.37 -2.04
C ASP A 651 -9.91 -9.62 -0.61
N SER A 652 -9.00 -9.48 0.35
CA SER A 652 -9.25 -9.66 1.78
C SER A 652 -9.37 -8.35 2.56
N GLN A 653 -9.21 -7.21 1.89
CA GLN A 653 -9.29 -5.87 2.49
C GLN A 653 -10.57 -5.13 2.12
N VAL A 654 -10.91 -5.13 0.84
CA VAL A 654 -12.19 -4.67 0.32
C VAL A 654 -12.79 -5.81 -0.48
N GLN A 655 -13.91 -6.35 -0.02
CA GLN A 655 -14.50 -7.53 -0.63
C GLN A 655 -14.90 -7.24 -2.09
N TYR A 656 -14.61 -8.18 -3.01
CA TYR A 656 -14.91 -8.04 -4.45
C TYR A 656 -16.37 -7.66 -4.74
N TRP A 657 -17.29 -8.10 -3.89
CA TRP A 657 -18.72 -7.86 -4.08
C TRP A 657 -19.12 -6.41 -3.88
N GLU A 658 -18.35 -5.58 -3.17
CA GLU A 658 -18.64 -4.17 -3.04
C GLU A 658 -18.62 -3.46 -4.39
N PRO A 659 -17.49 -3.46 -5.16
CA PRO A 659 -17.49 -2.88 -6.49
C PRO A 659 -18.43 -3.59 -7.47
N ALA A 660 -18.61 -4.89 -7.37
CA ALA A 660 -19.54 -5.63 -8.23
C ALA A 660 -20.98 -5.19 -8.05
N LYS A 661 -21.44 -5.05 -6.81
CA LYS A 661 -22.77 -4.51 -6.47
C LYS A 661 -22.92 -3.06 -6.94
N TRP A 662 -21.89 -2.26 -6.72
CA TRP A 662 -21.89 -0.87 -7.09
C TRP A 662 -22.04 -0.66 -8.61
N VAL A 663 -21.29 -1.39 -9.41
CA VAL A 663 -21.42 -1.36 -10.87
C VAL A 663 -22.82 -1.83 -11.32
N ALA A 664 -23.35 -2.91 -10.72
CA ALA A 664 -24.69 -3.39 -11.04
C ALA A 664 -25.76 -2.33 -10.78
N ARG A 665 -25.67 -1.62 -9.65
CA ARG A 665 -26.61 -0.55 -9.30
C ARG A 665 -26.45 0.70 -10.18
N LEU A 666 -25.22 1.10 -10.47
CA LEU A 666 -24.95 2.19 -11.41
C LEU A 666 -25.54 1.88 -12.79
N ARG A 667 -25.36 0.65 -13.28
CA ARG A 667 -25.87 0.20 -14.59
C ARG A 667 -27.39 0.21 -14.66
N GLU A 668 -28.05 -0.08 -13.53
CA GLU A 668 -29.52 0.01 -13.42
C GLU A 668 -30.05 1.45 -13.48
N LEU A 669 -29.35 2.39 -12.81
CA LEU A 669 -29.89 3.73 -12.54
C LEU A 669 -29.33 4.84 -13.43
N LYS A 670 -28.14 4.67 -14.03
CA LYS A 670 -27.53 5.70 -14.87
C LYS A 670 -28.43 6.06 -16.07
N THR A 671 -28.45 7.34 -16.41
CA THR A 671 -29.28 7.89 -17.51
C THR A 671 -28.47 8.29 -18.75
N ASP A 672 -27.18 8.07 -18.74
CA ASP A 672 -26.20 8.37 -19.79
C ASP A 672 -25.80 7.12 -20.58
N ASP A 673 -25.08 7.32 -21.68
CA ASP A 673 -24.49 6.26 -22.50
C ASP A 673 -22.98 6.09 -22.30
N ASN A 674 -22.42 6.74 -21.27
CA ASN A 674 -21.00 6.64 -20.95
C ASN A 674 -20.61 5.21 -20.54
N LEU A 675 -19.35 4.86 -20.79
CA LEU A 675 -18.81 3.55 -20.47
C LEU A 675 -18.83 3.27 -18.97
N LEU A 676 -19.23 2.06 -18.62
CA LEU A 676 -19.16 1.53 -17.25
C LEU A 676 -18.60 0.12 -17.33
N LEU A 677 -17.36 -0.03 -16.89
CA LEU A 677 -16.60 -1.29 -16.98
C LEU A 677 -16.24 -1.81 -15.60
N LEU A 678 -16.45 -3.10 -15.37
CA LEU A 678 -15.97 -3.84 -14.20
C LEU A 678 -14.99 -4.91 -14.66
N CYS A 679 -13.75 -4.79 -14.21
CA CYS A 679 -12.69 -5.76 -14.49
C CYS A 679 -12.27 -6.45 -13.19
N THR A 680 -12.65 -7.71 -13.02
CA THR A 680 -12.29 -8.54 -11.87
C THR A 680 -11.14 -9.45 -12.23
N ASP A 681 -10.00 -9.31 -11.55
CA ASP A 681 -8.94 -10.31 -11.61
C ASP A 681 -9.36 -11.53 -10.79
N MET A 682 -9.48 -12.67 -11.46
CA MET A 682 -10.00 -13.91 -10.84
C MET A 682 -8.95 -14.64 -9.99
N ASP A 683 -7.69 -14.26 -10.11
CA ASP A 683 -6.55 -14.96 -9.48
C ASP A 683 -5.79 -14.11 -8.46
N SER A 684 -6.18 -12.86 -8.26
CA SER A 684 -5.52 -11.94 -7.34
C SER A 684 -6.50 -11.25 -6.38
N GLY A 685 -5.95 -10.49 -5.43
CA GLY A 685 -6.70 -9.74 -4.42
C GLY A 685 -6.43 -8.23 -4.49
N HIS A 686 -6.30 -7.60 -3.33
CA HIS A 686 -6.24 -6.14 -3.18
C HIS A 686 -5.09 -5.47 -3.93
N GLY A 687 -3.95 -6.13 -4.01
CA GLY A 687 -2.75 -5.60 -4.68
C GLY A 687 -2.68 -5.87 -6.18
N GLY A 688 -3.66 -6.58 -6.77
CA GLY A 688 -3.62 -7.00 -8.16
C GLY A 688 -2.64 -8.15 -8.43
N LYS A 689 -2.24 -8.31 -9.69
CA LYS A 689 -1.29 -9.36 -10.10
C LYS A 689 0.07 -9.16 -9.44
N SER A 690 0.71 -10.27 -9.09
CA SER A 690 2.11 -10.27 -8.64
C SER A 690 3.08 -10.37 -9.82
N GLY A 691 4.36 -10.08 -9.56
CA GLY A 691 5.41 -10.14 -10.57
C GLY A 691 5.87 -8.76 -11.02
N ARG A 692 7.13 -8.68 -11.42
CA ARG A 692 7.82 -7.44 -11.79
C ARG A 692 7.20 -6.74 -13.00
N PHE A 693 6.77 -7.52 -13.99
CA PHE A 693 6.18 -7.05 -15.25
C PHE A 693 4.67 -7.26 -15.29
N LYS A 694 4.20 -8.42 -14.84
CA LYS A 694 2.77 -8.78 -14.80
C LYS A 694 1.92 -7.76 -14.03
N SER A 695 2.44 -7.19 -12.95
CA SER A 695 1.75 -6.17 -12.15
C SER A 695 1.38 -4.91 -12.95
N TYR A 696 2.09 -4.63 -14.05
CA TYR A 696 1.80 -3.48 -14.91
C TYR A 696 0.69 -3.72 -15.95
N GLU A 697 0.18 -4.94 -16.09
CA GLU A 697 -0.96 -5.21 -17.00
C GLU A 697 -2.21 -4.40 -16.61
N GLY A 698 -2.50 -4.29 -15.30
CA GLY A 698 -3.57 -3.46 -14.78
C GLY A 698 -3.37 -1.98 -15.05
N VAL A 699 -2.14 -1.49 -14.84
CA VAL A 699 -1.78 -0.09 -15.13
C VAL A 699 -1.95 0.22 -16.62
N ALA A 700 -1.53 -0.68 -17.51
CA ALA A 700 -1.68 -0.52 -18.94
C ALA A 700 -3.16 -0.45 -19.38
N LEU A 701 -4.02 -1.25 -18.77
CA LEU A 701 -5.48 -1.18 -18.98
C LEU A 701 -6.04 0.18 -18.57
N GLU A 702 -5.72 0.64 -17.36
CA GLU A 702 -6.18 1.93 -16.83
C GLU A 702 -5.70 3.10 -17.70
N TYR A 703 -4.43 3.08 -18.10
CA TYR A 703 -3.86 4.14 -18.95
C TYR A 703 -4.44 4.10 -20.38
N ALA A 704 -4.66 2.92 -20.95
CA ALA A 704 -5.33 2.79 -22.25
C ALA A 704 -6.76 3.34 -22.20
N PHE A 705 -7.48 3.11 -21.11
CA PHE A 705 -8.80 3.69 -20.88
C PHE A 705 -8.76 5.22 -20.84
N LEU A 706 -7.89 5.80 -20.01
CA LEU A 706 -7.74 7.25 -19.87
C LEU A 706 -7.27 7.92 -21.17
N ILE A 707 -6.27 7.35 -21.83
CA ILE A 707 -5.74 7.87 -23.09
C ILE A 707 -6.80 7.75 -24.20
N GLY A 708 -7.49 6.61 -24.26
CA GLY A 708 -8.56 6.39 -25.23
C GLY A 708 -9.71 7.39 -25.09
N LEU A 709 -10.09 7.74 -23.85
CA LEU A 709 -11.06 8.79 -23.58
C LEU A 709 -10.54 10.16 -24.01
N ALA A 710 -9.29 10.50 -23.66
CA ALA A 710 -8.71 11.79 -24.02
C ALA A 710 -8.54 12.01 -25.53
N GLN A 711 -8.39 10.92 -26.29
CA GLN A 711 -8.25 10.92 -27.74
C GLN A 711 -9.55 10.70 -28.50
N GLY A 712 -10.66 10.45 -27.81
CA GLY A 712 -11.96 10.16 -28.43
C GLY A 712 -11.98 8.85 -29.24
N THR A 713 -11.18 7.85 -28.87
CA THR A 713 -11.02 6.60 -29.63
C THR A 713 -11.76 5.41 -29.03
N LEU A 714 -12.40 5.58 -27.88
CA LEU A 714 -13.26 4.56 -27.26
C LEU A 714 -14.69 4.59 -27.87
N PRO A 715 -15.39 3.43 -27.90
CA PRO A 715 -16.77 3.39 -28.43
C PRO A 715 -17.73 4.29 -27.65
N GLY A 716 -18.75 4.81 -28.35
CA GLY A 716 -19.83 5.59 -27.72
C GLY A 716 -19.47 7.05 -27.42
N GLN A 717 -18.33 7.53 -27.86
CA GLN A 717 -17.98 8.95 -27.78
C GLN A 717 -18.48 9.66 -29.03
N ALA A 718 -19.37 10.66 -28.87
CA ALA A 718 -19.60 11.63 -29.92
C ALA A 718 -18.33 12.47 -30.13
N ASP A 719 -18.03 12.84 -31.36
CA ASP A 719 -16.85 13.64 -31.71
C ASP A 719 -16.70 14.84 -30.75
N VAL A 720 -15.58 14.85 -30.01
CA VAL A 720 -15.27 15.90 -29.01
C VAL A 720 -14.72 17.13 -29.70
#